data_ce24d93686950c933ddfaba31a755962
#
_entry.id   ce24d93686950c933ddfaba31a755962
#
_cell.length_a   1.000
_cell.length_b   1.000
_cell.length_c   1.000
_cell.angle_alpha   90.00
_cell.angle_beta   90.00
_cell.angle_gamma   90.00
#
_symmetry.space_group_name_H-M   'P 1'
#
loop_
_entity.id
_entity.type
_entity.pdbx_description
1 polymer ?
#
loop_
_entity_poly.entity_id
_entity_poly.type
_entity_poly.pdbx_seq_one_letter_code
_entity_poly.pdbx_strand_id
1 'polypeptide(L)'
;MPSDLAIIKKLEKKLGRKFEPTFSENINYFKPSMQYEVNDAGQVIKLRLYRLELQEVPLDIAQLLNLQQLDLFSNQLTTWPVEMAQLLNLQRLDLFDNQLTTWPVEMAQLLNLQQLSLSSNQLTTWPVEMAQLLNLQQLSLSYNQLTTWPVEMAQLLNLQRLSLSFNQLTTWPVEMAQLLNLQRLYLSSNQLTTWPVEMAQLEIEVYWEYNMENGIFLEDNPLENPPPEIIKQGRKAIIEYFNAGEKQRLNEVKVLFIGDGGAGKTSLIKQLQDQQFNPNESQTKGIEIKEWEVVDISHYEMTADEQTIKAHLWDFGGQEIMHATHQFFLSKRSLYILVLDGRKDEKTEYWLKYIESFGGESPILVVLNKIDQNPAFEVNRKFLRDKYQGIQDFYRLSCETYEGIEAFRTAFQRAVSQVEIRHIYWPITWFNVKTRLEQLSAPYIDYEKYTAICKVANVTEKTQEILLEYLCNLGVSLHFKELLLENTHVLEPKWVTKAIYNIINARQVTDKQGILEYSDLEAILQPNEENDYHYPRDQYPYIVGLMKKFELCYALDEQRVLIPDLLPVEEPEFSFDREEALQFRIDYNFLPKSVMPRFIVNMHPDIQGELRWRTGVVLKEEKLEARAVVKSDDDARQLFIAVTGSQRRDYFAIILKILRNIHNSFEKLTLVERVCLPDNPAVTVDLDHLYNLEKMGETTVIPEGSQKKYSVRELLGTVDIKQRREEEMYECVKEIHAKTQQNHEEEIYERVKEIHAKTQETPLEKTSDSFLLQPNIFGVGFNLNNLFKRLLNFNKQDKSKKG
;
A
#
# COMPACT_ATOMS: atom_id res chain seq x y z
N MET A 1 -7.98 -37.29 50.00
CA MET A 1 -7.21 -36.36 49.11
C MET A 1 -6.77 -35.18 49.95
N PRO A 2 -5.60 -34.58 49.72
CA PRO A 2 -5.26 -33.34 50.38
C PRO A 2 -6.29 -32.27 50.05
N SER A 3 -6.55 -31.30 50.95
CA SER A 3 -7.42 -30.19 50.64
C SER A 3 -6.78 -29.32 49.55
N ASP A 4 -7.59 -28.68 48.68
CA ASP A 4 -7.09 -27.82 47.59
C ASP A 4 -6.15 -26.71 48.10
N LEU A 5 -6.41 -26.17 49.28
CA LEU A 5 -5.52 -25.21 49.96
C LEU A 5 -4.16 -25.83 50.38
N ALA A 6 -4.12 -27.14 50.64
CA ALA A 6 -2.83 -27.82 50.90
C ALA A 6 -2.01 -27.99 49.61
N ILE A 7 -2.71 -28.15 48.46
CA ILE A 7 -2.08 -28.16 47.12
C ILE A 7 -1.54 -26.77 46.79
N ILE A 8 -2.30 -25.68 47.03
CA ILE A 8 -1.83 -24.32 46.87
C ILE A 8 -0.56 -24.04 47.68
N LYS A 9 -0.52 -24.43 48.97
CA LYS A 9 0.67 -24.29 49.81
C LYS A 9 1.90 -25.09 49.30
N LYS A 10 1.64 -26.30 48.70
CA LYS A 10 2.69 -27.10 48.08
C LYS A 10 3.26 -26.40 46.84
N LEU A 11 2.40 -25.77 46.02
CA LEU A 11 2.78 -24.98 44.85
C LEU A 11 3.57 -23.72 45.27
N GLU A 12 3.16 -23.04 46.33
CA GLU A 12 3.93 -21.88 46.89
C GLU A 12 5.33 -22.26 47.25
N LYS A 13 5.48 -23.43 47.97
CA LYS A 13 6.79 -23.93 48.35
C LYS A 13 7.67 -24.30 47.16
N LYS A 14 7.05 -24.88 46.10
CA LYS A 14 7.75 -25.30 44.90
C LYS A 14 8.18 -24.12 44.03
N LEU A 15 7.35 -23.11 43.97
CA LEU A 15 7.58 -21.91 43.14
C LEU A 15 8.29 -20.78 43.88
N GLY A 16 8.49 -20.89 45.18
CA GLY A 16 9.17 -19.88 46.01
C GLY A 16 8.43 -18.56 46.17
N ARG A 17 7.11 -18.53 45.84
CA ARG A 17 6.26 -17.31 45.86
C ARG A 17 4.92 -17.64 46.50
N LYS A 18 4.25 -16.61 47.09
CA LYS A 18 2.88 -16.74 47.62
C LYS A 18 1.83 -16.41 46.63
N PHE A 19 0.72 -17.14 46.67
CA PHE A 19 -0.49 -16.79 45.92
C PHE A 19 -1.29 -15.69 46.61
N GLU A 20 -1.91 -14.85 45.79
CA GLU A 20 -2.94 -13.91 46.23
C GLU A 20 -4.30 -14.62 46.20
N PRO A 21 -5.07 -14.68 47.29
CA PRO A 21 -6.38 -15.36 47.36
C PRO A 21 -7.51 -14.52 46.74
N THR A 22 -7.21 -13.75 45.71
CA THR A 22 -8.13 -12.92 44.96
C THR A 22 -7.80 -13.01 43.49
N PHE A 23 -8.75 -13.44 42.67
CA PHE A 23 -8.58 -13.53 41.22
C PHE A 23 -9.07 -12.22 40.57
N SER A 24 -8.16 -11.36 40.09
CA SER A 24 -8.50 -10.09 39.43
C SER A 24 -8.55 -10.29 37.92
N GLU A 25 -9.63 -9.80 37.28
CA GLU A 25 -9.71 -9.75 35.81
C GLU A 25 -8.82 -8.62 35.23
N ASN A 26 -8.53 -7.57 36.03
CA ASN A 26 -7.59 -6.52 35.66
C ASN A 26 -6.14 -6.95 35.91
N ILE A 27 -5.49 -7.46 34.88
CA ILE A 27 -4.13 -7.96 34.96
C ILE A 27 -3.14 -6.84 34.68
N ASN A 28 -2.13 -6.71 35.56
CA ASN A 28 -0.95 -5.92 35.22
C ASN A 28 0.00 -6.79 34.37
N TYR A 29 -0.08 -6.65 33.08
CA TYR A 29 0.71 -7.43 32.09
C TYR A 29 2.24 -7.27 32.22
N PHE A 30 2.74 -6.38 33.04
CA PHE A 30 4.17 -6.17 33.27
C PHE A 30 4.74 -6.88 34.51
N LYS A 31 3.90 -7.48 35.37
CA LYS A 31 4.35 -8.12 36.61
C LYS A 31 3.89 -9.58 36.69
N PRO A 32 4.79 -10.49 37.16
CA PRO A 32 4.39 -11.87 37.45
C PRO A 32 3.24 -11.92 38.45
N SER A 33 2.31 -12.84 38.26
CA SER A 33 1.13 -12.98 39.13
C SER A 33 0.84 -14.44 39.43
N MET A 34 0.55 -14.71 40.71
CA MET A 34 0.07 -16.00 41.21
C MET A 34 -1.22 -15.72 41.98
N GLN A 35 -2.36 -16.15 41.45
CA GLN A 35 -3.68 -15.88 42.02
C GLN A 35 -4.54 -17.13 42.03
N TYR A 36 -5.43 -17.25 42.98
CA TYR A 36 -6.45 -18.27 42.98
C TYR A 36 -7.78 -17.75 43.54
N GLU A 37 -8.86 -18.45 43.22
CA GLU A 37 -10.21 -18.22 43.75
C GLU A 37 -10.80 -19.55 44.22
N VAL A 38 -11.50 -19.50 45.34
CA VAL A 38 -12.19 -20.69 45.89
C VAL A 38 -13.72 -20.48 45.89
N ASN A 39 -14.48 -21.57 45.77
CA ASN A 39 -15.92 -21.57 45.98
C ASN A 39 -16.26 -21.58 47.50
N ASP A 40 -17.56 -21.56 47.82
CA ASP A 40 -18.05 -21.59 49.20
C ASP A 40 -17.66 -22.86 50.00
N ALA A 41 -17.30 -23.95 49.28
CA ALA A 41 -16.81 -25.21 49.89
C ALA A 41 -15.30 -25.18 50.09
N GLY A 42 -14.60 -24.10 49.82
CA GLY A 42 -13.14 -23.98 49.93
C GLY A 42 -12.35 -24.70 48.82
N GLN A 43 -12.99 -25.07 47.71
CA GLN A 43 -12.38 -25.73 46.57
C GLN A 43 -11.87 -24.68 45.57
N VAL A 44 -10.68 -24.87 45.02
CA VAL A 44 -10.08 -23.99 44.03
C VAL A 44 -10.79 -24.13 42.70
N ILE A 45 -11.37 -23.00 42.22
CA ILE A 45 -12.10 -22.99 40.94
C ILE A 45 -11.38 -22.15 39.85
N LYS A 46 -10.50 -21.22 40.25
CA LYS A 46 -9.64 -20.48 39.31
C LYS A 46 -8.19 -20.45 39.82
N LEU A 47 -7.25 -20.59 38.89
CA LEU A 47 -5.81 -20.54 39.18
C LEU A 47 -5.09 -19.78 38.06
N ARG A 48 -4.21 -18.86 38.44
CA ARG A 48 -3.33 -18.12 37.55
C ARG A 48 -1.89 -18.20 37.97
N LEU A 49 -1.03 -18.54 37.02
CA LEU A 49 0.42 -18.61 37.13
C LEU A 49 1.03 -17.90 35.92
N TYR A 50 1.07 -16.56 36.00
CA TYR A 50 1.41 -15.69 34.87
C TYR A 50 2.86 -15.15 34.97
N ARG A 51 3.64 -15.24 33.87
CA ARG A 51 5.04 -14.73 33.77
C ARG A 51 5.97 -15.24 34.88
N LEU A 52 5.89 -16.52 35.16
CA LEU A 52 6.73 -17.16 36.17
C LEU A 52 7.93 -17.90 35.59
N GLU A 53 8.15 -17.79 34.27
CA GLU A 53 9.24 -18.47 33.55
C GLU A 53 9.19 -20.00 33.72
N LEU A 54 7.99 -20.57 33.88
CA LEU A 54 7.78 -22.01 34.04
C LEU A 54 8.16 -22.73 32.76
N GLN A 55 9.06 -23.71 32.88
CA GLN A 55 9.43 -24.62 31.78
C GLN A 55 8.53 -25.86 31.73
N GLU A 56 7.96 -26.26 32.88
CA GLU A 56 7.05 -27.38 33.01
C GLU A 56 5.85 -26.99 33.88
N VAL A 57 4.69 -27.58 33.58
CA VAL A 57 3.48 -27.39 34.38
C VAL A 57 3.63 -28.23 35.69
N PRO A 58 3.42 -27.59 36.86
CA PRO A 58 3.42 -28.33 38.12
C PRO A 58 2.26 -29.36 38.15
N LEU A 59 2.59 -30.67 38.16
CA LEU A 59 1.59 -31.76 38.10
C LEU A 59 0.61 -31.76 39.29
N ASP A 60 0.97 -31.09 40.40
CA ASP A 60 0.07 -30.89 41.54
C ASP A 60 -1.25 -30.20 41.14
N ILE A 61 -1.24 -29.38 40.07
CA ILE A 61 -2.43 -28.71 39.54
C ILE A 61 -3.49 -29.71 39.08
N ALA A 62 -3.11 -30.84 38.51
CA ALA A 62 -4.06 -31.90 38.07
C ALA A 62 -4.91 -32.48 39.20
N GLN A 63 -4.52 -32.25 40.48
CA GLN A 63 -5.29 -32.69 41.64
C GLN A 63 -6.43 -31.71 42.02
N LEU A 64 -6.48 -30.49 41.42
CA LEU A 64 -7.53 -29.49 41.65
C LEU A 64 -8.77 -29.81 40.80
N LEU A 65 -9.48 -30.91 41.11
CA LEU A 65 -10.52 -31.46 40.24
C LEU A 65 -11.73 -30.53 40.01
N ASN A 66 -11.91 -29.49 40.84
CA ASN A 66 -12.99 -28.53 40.69
C ASN A 66 -12.57 -27.26 39.90
N LEU A 67 -11.36 -27.23 39.34
CA LEU A 67 -10.82 -26.10 38.58
C LEU A 67 -11.65 -25.87 37.31
N GLN A 68 -12.09 -24.65 37.16
CA GLN A 68 -12.89 -24.17 36.02
C GLN A 68 -12.08 -23.25 35.09
N GLN A 69 -11.11 -22.50 35.65
CA GLN A 69 -10.24 -21.64 34.89
C GLN A 69 -8.77 -21.84 35.28
N LEU A 70 -7.91 -22.02 34.27
CA LEU A 70 -6.46 -22.12 34.43
C LEU A 70 -5.78 -21.18 33.46
N ASP A 71 -5.04 -20.18 34.00
CA ASP A 71 -4.25 -19.21 33.24
C ASP A 71 -2.75 -19.47 33.47
N LEU A 72 -2.04 -19.88 32.43
CA LEU A 72 -0.61 -20.15 32.42
C LEU A 72 0.12 -19.35 31.33
N PHE A 73 -0.47 -18.24 30.89
CA PHE A 73 0.05 -17.46 29.77
C PHE A 73 1.38 -16.74 30.11
N SER A 74 2.16 -16.46 29.06
CA SER A 74 3.51 -15.85 29.14
C SER A 74 4.44 -16.61 30.10
N ASN A 75 4.66 -17.90 29.82
CA ASN A 75 5.66 -18.74 30.46
C ASN A 75 6.61 -19.33 29.38
N GLN A 76 7.37 -20.36 29.74
CA GLN A 76 8.33 -21.04 28.85
C GLN A 76 7.99 -22.53 28.72
N LEU A 77 6.71 -22.88 28.77
CA LEU A 77 6.24 -24.29 28.75
C LEU A 77 6.52 -24.89 27.38
N THR A 78 7.28 -26.00 27.39
CA THR A 78 7.63 -26.74 26.16
C THR A 78 6.70 -27.94 25.90
N THR A 79 6.09 -28.46 26.93
CA THR A 79 5.18 -29.63 26.87
C THR A 79 3.97 -29.42 27.78
N TRP A 80 2.87 -30.05 27.40
CA TRP A 80 1.66 -30.07 28.21
C TRP A 80 1.41 -31.50 28.76
N PRO A 81 1.32 -31.67 30.10
CA PRO A 81 1.18 -33.00 30.68
C PRO A 81 -0.20 -33.60 30.43
N VAL A 82 -0.26 -34.88 30.09
CA VAL A 82 -1.52 -35.62 29.85
C VAL A 82 -2.38 -35.74 31.11
N GLU A 83 -1.81 -35.68 32.29
CA GLU A 83 -2.49 -35.68 33.58
C GLU A 83 -3.47 -34.57 33.75
N MET A 84 -3.30 -33.45 33.03
CA MET A 84 -4.22 -32.32 33.04
C MET A 84 -5.61 -32.68 32.44
N ALA A 85 -5.73 -33.76 31.69
CA ALA A 85 -7.00 -34.28 31.21
C ALA A 85 -7.97 -34.69 32.35
N GLN A 86 -7.45 -34.84 33.59
CA GLN A 86 -8.29 -35.11 34.77
C GLN A 86 -9.12 -33.88 35.22
N LEU A 87 -8.83 -32.67 34.73
CA LEU A 87 -9.52 -31.43 35.10
C LEU A 87 -10.86 -31.31 34.35
N LEU A 88 -11.75 -32.29 34.53
CA LEU A 88 -13.01 -32.42 33.76
C LEU A 88 -13.97 -31.22 33.91
N ASN A 89 -13.82 -30.42 34.96
CA ASN A 89 -14.63 -29.20 35.18
C ASN A 89 -14.06 -27.93 34.50
N LEU A 90 -12.90 -28.08 33.81
CA LEU A 90 -12.24 -26.93 33.18
C LEU A 90 -13.09 -26.35 32.04
N GLN A 91 -13.35 -25.06 32.11
CA GLN A 91 -14.14 -24.28 31.13
C GLN A 91 -13.25 -23.33 30.34
N ARG A 92 -12.20 -22.81 30.96
CA ARG A 92 -11.25 -21.91 30.33
C ARG A 92 -9.79 -22.33 30.61
N LEU A 93 -9.02 -22.44 29.53
CA LEU A 93 -7.58 -22.70 29.58
C LEU A 93 -6.84 -21.67 28.72
N ASP A 94 -5.91 -20.94 29.34
CA ASP A 94 -5.11 -19.95 28.66
C ASP A 94 -3.61 -20.30 28.76
N LEU A 95 -3.02 -20.61 27.63
CA LEU A 95 -1.62 -20.98 27.41
C LEU A 95 -0.94 -20.07 26.36
N PHE A 96 -1.50 -18.87 26.17
CA PHE A 96 -0.94 -17.86 25.26
C PHE A 96 0.53 -17.56 25.64
N ASP A 97 1.38 -17.38 24.62
CA ASP A 97 2.78 -16.98 24.77
C ASP A 97 3.58 -18.00 25.61
N ASN A 98 3.77 -19.20 25.02
CA ASN A 98 4.58 -20.29 25.55
C ASN A 98 5.44 -20.91 24.41
N GLN A 99 6.01 -22.10 24.62
CA GLN A 99 6.89 -22.79 23.68
C GLN A 99 6.41 -24.22 23.37
N LEU A 100 5.09 -24.44 23.42
CA LEU A 100 4.49 -25.74 23.20
C LEU A 100 4.66 -26.19 21.74
N THR A 101 5.21 -27.37 21.53
CA THR A 101 5.42 -27.97 20.20
C THR A 101 4.35 -28.98 19.81
N THR A 102 3.67 -29.57 20.78
CA THR A 102 2.63 -30.59 20.59
C THR A 102 1.47 -30.35 21.56
N TRP A 103 0.30 -30.88 21.20
CA TRP A 103 -0.90 -30.88 22.04
C TRP A 103 -1.39 -32.31 22.22
N PRO A 104 -1.55 -32.82 23.47
CA PRO A 104 -1.95 -34.21 23.71
C PRO A 104 -3.41 -34.47 23.33
N VAL A 105 -3.67 -35.65 22.73
CA VAL A 105 -5.02 -36.09 22.32
C VAL A 105 -5.96 -36.32 23.50
N GLU A 106 -5.42 -36.67 24.68
CA GLU A 106 -6.14 -36.88 25.91
C GLU A 106 -6.93 -35.65 26.37
N MET A 107 -6.50 -34.47 25.93
CA MET A 107 -7.21 -33.19 26.23
C MET A 107 -8.60 -33.12 25.62
N ALA A 108 -8.93 -34.02 24.68
CA ALA A 108 -10.30 -34.19 24.15
C ALA A 108 -11.32 -34.63 25.23
N GLN A 109 -10.83 -35.11 26.39
CA GLN A 109 -11.69 -35.49 27.54
C GLN A 109 -12.24 -34.25 28.28
N LEU A 110 -11.71 -33.05 28.07
CA LEU A 110 -12.16 -31.81 28.72
C LEU A 110 -13.47 -31.30 28.12
N LEU A 111 -14.51 -32.10 28.16
CA LEU A 111 -15.80 -31.86 27.49
C LEU A 111 -16.51 -30.56 27.91
N ASN A 112 -16.19 -29.99 29.09
CA ASN A 112 -16.74 -28.73 29.59
C ASN A 112 -15.97 -27.50 29.09
N LEU A 113 -14.89 -27.66 28.31
CA LEU A 113 -14.07 -26.58 27.85
C LEU A 113 -14.83 -25.68 26.87
N GLN A 114 -14.87 -24.40 27.16
CA GLN A 114 -15.53 -23.37 26.35
C GLN A 114 -14.53 -22.43 25.67
N GLN A 115 -13.40 -22.17 26.33
CA GLN A 115 -12.37 -21.27 25.81
C GLN A 115 -10.99 -21.91 25.93
N LEU A 116 -10.29 -21.97 24.79
CA LEU A 116 -8.92 -22.48 24.73
C LEU A 116 -8.05 -21.48 23.95
N SER A 117 -7.01 -20.99 24.60
CA SER A 117 -6.00 -20.11 24.00
C SER A 117 -4.64 -20.80 24.01
N LEU A 118 -4.08 -21.02 22.82
CA LEU A 118 -2.78 -21.60 22.53
C LEU A 118 -1.99 -20.74 21.54
N SER A 119 -2.39 -19.48 21.35
CA SER A 119 -1.68 -18.56 20.45
C SER A 119 -0.27 -18.26 20.94
N SER A 120 0.61 -17.92 20.02
CA SER A 120 2.05 -17.66 20.28
C SER A 120 2.71 -18.87 20.93
N ASN A 121 2.67 -19.99 20.21
CA ASN A 121 3.35 -21.24 20.55
C ASN A 121 4.09 -21.79 19.30
N GLN A 122 4.50 -23.07 19.32
CA GLN A 122 5.27 -23.70 18.24
C GLN A 122 4.56 -24.97 17.74
N LEU A 123 3.22 -25.00 17.79
CA LEU A 123 2.42 -26.16 17.38
C LEU A 123 2.50 -26.36 15.87
N THR A 124 2.84 -27.56 15.43
CA THR A 124 2.92 -27.93 14.02
C THR A 124 1.69 -28.71 13.53
N THR A 125 0.96 -29.36 14.43
CA THR A 125 -0.23 -30.13 14.14
C THR A 125 -1.32 -29.90 15.18
N TRP A 126 -2.57 -30.15 14.79
CA TRP A 126 -3.74 -30.11 15.68
C TRP A 126 -4.45 -31.45 15.65
N PRO A 127 -4.67 -32.12 16.83
CA PRO A 127 -5.26 -33.45 16.87
C PRO A 127 -6.73 -33.46 16.47
N VAL A 128 -7.16 -34.41 15.65
CA VAL A 128 -8.56 -34.57 15.20
C VAL A 128 -9.52 -34.87 16.34
N GLU A 129 -9.04 -35.50 17.40
CA GLU A 129 -9.81 -35.84 18.60
C GLU A 129 -10.38 -34.61 19.30
N MET A 130 -9.78 -33.45 19.10
CA MET A 130 -10.28 -32.16 19.65
C MET A 130 -11.67 -31.78 19.11
N ALA A 131 -12.15 -32.41 18.04
CA ALA A 131 -13.52 -32.28 17.55
C ALA A 131 -14.57 -32.76 18.58
N GLN A 132 -14.17 -33.53 19.61
CA GLN A 132 -15.05 -33.98 20.72
C GLN A 132 -15.39 -32.83 21.70
N LEU A 133 -14.69 -31.70 21.68
CA LEU A 133 -14.92 -30.55 22.57
C LEU A 133 -16.16 -29.74 22.14
N LEU A 134 -17.33 -30.39 22.11
CA LEU A 134 -18.56 -29.82 21.55
C LEU A 134 -19.05 -28.53 22.25
N ASN A 135 -18.60 -28.24 23.48
CA ASN A 135 -18.93 -27.02 24.20
C ASN A 135 -17.98 -25.85 23.89
N LEU A 136 -16.97 -26.06 23.03
CA LEU A 136 -15.98 -25.04 22.71
C LEU A 136 -16.62 -23.89 21.93
N GLN A 137 -16.47 -22.67 22.44
CA GLN A 137 -16.98 -21.44 21.86
C GLN A 137 -15.86 -20.56 21.26
N GLN A 138 -14.67 -20.59 21.88
CA GLN A 138 -13.54 -19.81 21.44
C GLN A 138 -12.27 -20.67 21.41
N LEU A 139 -11.62 -20.68 20.26
CA LEU A 139 -10.34 -21.36 20.03
C LEU A 139 -9.35 -20.38 19.40
N SER A 140 -8.22 -20.19 20.05
CA SER A 140 -7.15 -19.31 19.57
C SER A 140 -5.85 -20.09 19.40
N LEU A 141 -5.36 -20.18 18.16
CA LEU A 141 -4.17 -20.90 17.71
C LEU A 141 -3.28 -20.02 16.81
N SER A 142 -3.47 -18.70 16.84
CA SER A 142 -2.66 -17.77 16.03
C SER A 142 -1.18 -17.79 16.45
N TYR A 143 -0.29 -17.41 15.54
CA TYR A 143 1.16 -17.43 15.78
C TYR A 143 1.66 -18.82 16.21
N ASN A 144 1.40 -19.82 15.34
CA ASN A 144 1.90 -21.18 15.44
C ASN A 144 2.52 -21.62 14.10
N GLN A 145 2.73 -22.92 13.90
CA GLN A 145 3.34 -23.49 12.68
C GLN A 145 2.42 -24.54 12.05
N LEU A 146 1.09 -24.37 12.17
CA LEU A 146 0.11 -25.31 11.64
C LEU A 146 0.10 -25.28 10.12
N THR A 147 0.24 -26.44 9.48
CA THR A 147 0.22 -26.59 8.02
C THR A 147 -1.13 -27.07 7.48
N THR A 148 -1.92 -27.74 8.32
CA THR A 148 -3.23 -28.29 7.98
C THR A 148 -4.25 -28.03 9.07
N TRP A 149 -5.53 -27.99 8.70
CA TRP A 149 -6.67 -27.91 9.63
C TRP A 149 -7.58 -29.13 9.43
N PRO A 150 -7.86 -29.94 10.48
CA PRO A 150 -8.67 -31.16 10.34
C PRO A 150 -10.13 -30.84 9.99
N VAL A 151 -10.71 -31.61 9.06
CA VAL A 151 -12.11 -31.41 8.64
C VAL A 151 -13.09 -31.74 9.77
N GLU A 152 -12.72 -32.65 10.70
CA GLU A 152 -13.50 -33.06 11.86
C GLU A 152 -13.85 -31.87 12.77
N MET A 153 -13.06 -30.78 12.73
CA MET A 153 -13.34 -29.58 13.51
C MET A 153 -14.65 -28.90 13.11
N ALA A 154 -15.23 -29.24 11.96
CA ALA A 154 -16.59 -28.84 11.56
C ALA A 154 -17.70 -29.34 12.52
N GLN A 155 -17.40 -30.31 13.41
CA GLN A 155 -18.32 -30.81 14.44
C GLN A 155 -18.46 -29.83 15.63
N LEU A 156 -17.57 -28.81 15.76
CA LEU A 156 -17.61 -27.84 16.86
C LEU A 156 -18.71 -26.78 16.64
N LEU A 157 -19.96 -27.21 16.56
CA LEU A 157 -21.11 -26.37 16.18
C LEU A 157 -21.37 -25.17 17.12
N ASN A 158 -20.85 -25.19 18.35
CA ASN A 158 -20.96 -24.08 19.30
C ASN A 158 -19.84 -23.03 19.14
N LEU A 159 -18.89 -23.24 18.19
CA LEU A 159 -17.75 -22.36 18.00
C LEU A 159 -18.21 -21.00 17.45
N GLN A 160 -17.88 -19.92 18.16
CA GLN A 160 -18.19 -18.55 17.81
C GLN A 160 -16.97 -17.77 17.31
N ARG A 161 -15.79 -18.12 17.83
CA ARG A 161 -14.52 -17.47 17.44
C ARG A 161 -13.44 -18.49 17.23
N LEU A 162 -12.83 -18.42 16.03
CA LEU A 162 -11.67 -19.25 15.67
C LEU A 162 -10.55 -18.34 15.16
N SER A 163 -9.38 -18.42 15.78
CA SER A 163 -8.22 -17.62 15.40
C SER A 163 -7.05 -18.54 15.02
N LEU A 164 -6.65 -18.46 13.76
CA LEU A 164 -5.61 -19.25 13.11
C LEU A 164 -4.63 -18.38 12.30
N SER A 165 -4.65 -17.05 12.49
CA SER A 165 -3.74 -16.14 11.79
C SER A 165 -2.28 -16.43 12.12
N PHE A 166 -1.36 -16.08 11.23
CA PHE A 166 0.08 -16.32 11.39
C PHE A 166 0.41 -17.81 11.63
N ASN A 167 -0.02 -18.63 10.66
CA ASN A 167 0.29 -20.05 10.55
C ASN A 167 0.80 -20.36 9.12
N GLN A 168 0.81 -21.63 8.72
CA GLN A 168 1.28 -22.08 7.41
C GLN A 168 0.21 -22.92 6.68
N LEU A 169 -1.08 -22.60 6.92
CA LEU A 169 -2.20 -23.33 6.33
C LEU A 169 -2.24 -23.11 4.82
N THR A 170 -2.24 -24.20 4.05
CA THR A 170 -2.29 -24.18 2.58
C THR A 170 -3.70 -24.40 2.03
N THR A 171 -4.58 -25.04 2.79
CA THR A 171 -5.96 -25.36 2.41
C THR A 171 -6.93 -25.08 3.55
N TRP A 172 -8.20 -24.84 3.20
CA TRP A 172 -9.29 -24.69 4.15
C TRP A 172 -10.42 -25.65 3.82
N PRO A 173 -10.87 -26.51 4.77
CA PRO A 173 -11.91 -27.52 4.51
C PRO A 173 -13.28 -26.86 4.27
N VAL A 174 -13.99 -27.33 3.23
CA VAL A 174 -15.34 -26.84 2.88
C VAL A 174 -16.37 -27.15 3.96
N GLU A 175 -16.16 -28.22 4.71
CA GLU A 175 -17.02 -28.67 5.82
C GLU A 175 -17.13 -27.63 6.93
N MET A 176 -16.15 -26.73 7.06
CA MET A 176 -16.18 -25.64 8.03
C MET A 176 -17.33 -24.67 7.80
N ALA A 177 -17.97 -24.68 6.64
CA ALA A 177 -19.20 -23.95 6.34
C ALA A 177 -20.40 -24.42 7.22
N GLN A 178 -20.30 -25.55 7.93
CA GLN A 178 -21.31 -26.04 8.86
C GLN A 178 -21.31 -25.28 10.22
N LEU A 179 -20.27 -24.49 10.52
CA LEU A 179 -20.12 -23.75 11.77
C LEU A 179 -21.03 -22.50 11.81
N LEU A 180 -22.34 -22.69 11.77
CA LEU A 180 -23.33 -21.60 11.63
C LEU A 180 -23.35 -20.61 12.80
N ASN A 181 -22.78 -20.97 13.97
CA ASN A 181 -22.64 -20.06 15.10
C ASN A 181 -21.35 -19.22 15.07
N LEU A 182 -20.50 -19.43 14.06
CA LEU A 182 -19.24 -18.72 13.93
C LEU A 182 -19.51 -17.23 13.64
N GLN A 183 -18.89 -16.36 14.42
CA GLN A 183 -19.00 -14.91 14.30
C GLN A 183 -17.69 -14.31 13.79
N ARG A 184 -16.55 -14.89 14.18
CA ARG A 184 -15.23 -14.39 13.79
C ARG A 184 -14.30 -15.55 13.42
N LEU A 185 -13.72 -15.44 12.25
CA LEU A 185 -12.70 -16.37 11.73
C LEU A 185 -11.48 -15.57 11.27
N TYR A 186 -10.35 -15.77 11.94
CA TYR A 186 -9.10 -15.10 11.61
C TYR A 186 -8.16 -16.09 10.93
N LEU A 187 -7.87 -15.86 9.65
CA LEU A 187 -7.00 -16.67 8.80
C LEU A 187 -5.89 -15.86 8.12
N SER A 188 -5.73 -14.58 8.50
CA SER A 188 -4.69 -13.71 7.92
C SER A 188 -3.29 -14.27 8.10
N SER A 189 -2.38 -13.94 7.19
CA SER A 189 -0.99 -14.40 7.20
C SER A 189 -0.87 -15.93 7.27
N ASN A 190 -1.41 -16.60 6.25
CA ASN A 190 -1.29 -18.02 5.98
C ASN A 190 -0.84 -18.25 4.52
N GLN A 191 -0.98 -19.45 3.99
CA GLN A 191 -0.59 -19.84 2.64
C GLN A 191 -1.78 -20.39 1.83
N LEU A 192 -2.99 -19.86 2.08
CA LEU A 192 -4.21 -20.28 1.41
C LEU A 192 -4.20 -19.77 -0.03
N THR A 193 -4.31 -20.67 -1.00
CA THR A 193 -4.42 -20.35 -2.43
C THR A 193 -5.87 -20.32 -2.92
N THR A 194 -6.77 -20.99 -2.21
CA THR A 194 -8.19 -21.07 -2.56
C THR A 194 -9.08 -20.79 -1.36
N TRP A 195 -10.24 -20.18 -1.62
CA TRP A 195 -11.28 -19.97 -0.63
C TRP A 195 -12.59 -20.65 -1.10
N PRO A 196 -13.14 -21.60 -0.34
CA PRO A 196 -14.33 -22.32 -0.76
C PRO A 196 -15.58 -21.43 -0.79
N VAL A 197 -16.39 -21.53 -1.86
CA VAL A 197 -17.65 -20.76 -1.97
C VAL A 197 -18.66 -21.16 -0.90
N GLU A 198 -18.61 -22.41 -0.42
CA GLU A 198 -19.45 -22.95 0.62
C GLU A 198 -19.37 -22.12 1.92
N MET A 199 -18.23 -21.49 2.19
CA MET A 199 -18.06 -20.58 3.32
C MET A 199 -19.00 -19.35 3.27
N ALA A 200 -19.55 -19.05 2.10
CA ALA A 200 -20.57 -18.01 1.96
C ALA A 200 -21.92 -18.39 2.65
N GLN A 201 -22.14 -19.67 3.02
CA GLN A 201 -23.30 -20.13 3.76
C GLN A 201 -23.30 -19.61 5.22
N LEU A 202 -22.13 -19.22 5.75
CA LEU A 202 -22.01 -18.71 7.13
C LEU A 202 -22.72 -17.37 7.35
N GLU A 203 -23.21 -16.69 6.32
CA GLU A 203 -23.92 -15.40 6.40
C GLU A 203 -23.16 -14.27 7.16
N ILE A 204 -21.84 -14.44 7.36
CA ILE A 204 -20.94 -13.44 7.91
C ILE A 204 -20.15 -12.77 6.78
N GLU A 205 -19.80 -11.50 6.97
CA GLU A 205 -19.04 -10.78 5.95
C GLU A 205 -17.59 -11.30 5.85
N VAL A 206 -17.02 -11.14 4.68
CA VAL A 206 -15.61 -11.49 4.41
C VAL A 206 -14.84 -10.20 4.19
N TYR A 207 -13.77 -10.01 4.93
CA TYR A 207 -12.91 -8.85 4.88
C TYR A 207 -11.49 -9.27 4.46
N TRP A 208 -10.84 -8.42 3.71
CA TRP A 208 -9.41 -8.59 3.44
C TRP A 208 -8.62 -8.22 4.70
N GLU A 209 -8.78 -7.03 5.22
CA GLU A 209 -8.07 -6.50 6.38
C GLU A 209 -8.85 -6.66 7.68
N TYR A 210 -8.12 -6.72 8.79
CA TYR A 210 -8.72 -6.78 10.12
C TYR A 210 -9.53 -5.51 10.42
N ASN A 211 -10.72 -5.71 10.94
CA ASN A 211 -11.55 -4.67 11.55
C ASN A 211 -12.18 -5.18 12.86
N MET A 212 -12.89 -4.31 13.59
CA MET A 212 -13.52 -4.70 14.87
C MET A 212 -14.87 -5.40 14.71
N GLU A 213 -15.34 -5.60 13.48
CA GLU A 213 -16.62 -6.22 13.18
C GLU A 213 -16.55 -7.75 13.24
N ASN A 214 -17.71 -8.40 13.20
CA ASN A 214 -17.78 -9.85 13.02
C ASN A 214 -17.53 -10.18 11.56
N GLY A 215 -16.68 -11.17 11.30
CA GLY A 215 -16.32 -11.49 9.92
C GLY A 215 -15.24 -12.56 9.79
N ILE A 216 -14.90 -12.84 8.54
CA ILE A 216 -13.80 -13.69 8.10
C ILE A 216 -12.69 -12.79 7.58
N PHE A 217 -11.47 -12.93 8.09
CA PHE A 217 -10.31 -12.10 7.77
C PHE A 217 -9.26 -12.93 7.07
N LEU A 218 -8.85 -12.52 5.84
CA LEU A 218 -8.04 -13.32 4.90
C LEU A 218 -6.77 -12.62 4.40
N GLU A 219 -6.42 -11.46 4.96
CA GLU A 219 -5.21 -10.68 4.59
C GLU A 219 -3.94 -11.55 4.56
N ASP A 220 -2.99 -11.20 3.71
CA ASP A 220 -1.71 -11.90 3.56
C ASP A 220 -1.83 -13.41 3.30
N ASN A 221 -2.78 -13.79 2.43
CA ASN A 221 -2.84 -15.12 1.83
C ASN A 221 -2.61 -15.02 0.31
N PRO A 222 -1.89 -15.93 -0.32
CA PRO A 222 -1.67 -15.96 -1.78
C PRO A 222 -2.89 -16.50 -2.54
N LEU A 223 -4.06 -15.89 -2.34
CA LEU A 223 -5.31 -16.37 -2.92
C LEU A 223 -5.35 -16.19 -4.44
N GLU A 224 -5.61 -17.28 -5.15
CA GLU A 224 -5.77 -17.35 -6.60
C GLU A 224 -7.25 -17.48 -7.01
N ASN A 225 -8.07 -18.13 -6.17
CA ASN A 225 -9.47 -18.45 -6.44
C ASN A 225 -10.37 -18.38 -5.18
N PRO A 226 -11.18 -17.30 -4.99
CA PRO A 226 -11.20 -16.08 -5.78
C PRO A 226 -9.98 -15.22 -5.49
N PRO A 227 -9.63 -14.32 -6.41
CA PRO A 227 -8.51 -13.41 -6.19
C PRO A 227 -8.81 -12.37 -5.11
N PRO A 228 -7.77 -11.77 -4.50
CA PRO A 228 -7.91 -10.80 -3.39
C PRO A 228 -8.85 -9.64 -3.70
N GLU A 229 -8.91 -9.17 -4.93
CA GLU A 229 -9.77 -8.07 -5.37
C GLU A 229 -11.26 -8.41 -5.23
N ILE A 230 -11.61 -9.67 -5.46
CA ILE A 230 -12.99 -10.18 -5.24
C ILE A 230 -13.27 -10.28 -3.74
N ILE A 231 -12.31 -10.77 -2.95
CA ILE A 231 -12.44 -10.86 -1.49
C ILE A 231 -12.67 -9.47 -0.88
N LYS A 232 -11.92 -8.46 -1.33
CA LYS A 232 -12.03 -7.06 -0.87
C LYS A 232 -13.41 -6.44 -1.10
N GLN A 233 -14.19 -6.95 -2.06
CA GLN A 233 -15.57 -6.52 -2.32
C GLN A 233 -16.60 -7.23 -1.43
N GLY A 234 -16.14 -8.14 -0.56
CA GLY A 234 -16.96 -8.84 0.42
C GLY A 234 -17.76 -10.03 -0.13
N ARG A 235 -18.56 -10.63 0.75
CA ARG A 235 -19.27 -11.88 0.53
C ARG A 235 -20.08 -11.92 -0.76
N LYS A 236 -20.79 -10.83 -1.10
CA LYS A 236 -21.64 -10.81 -2.32
C LYS A 236 -20.84 -10.95 -3.61
N ALA A 237 -19.70 -10.27 -3.70
CA ALA A 237 -18.83 -10.36 -4.86
C ALA A 237 -18.22 -11.77 -5.01
N ILE A 238 -17.87 -12.42 -3.89
CA ILE A 238 -17.41 -13.82 -3.89
C ILE A 238 -18.46 -14.75 -4.47
N ILE A 239 -19.73 -14.63 -4.03
CA ILE A 239 -20.85 -15.43 -4.53
C ILE A 239 -21.07 -15.18 -6.04
N GLU A 240 -21.08 -13.91 -6.46
CA GLU A 240 -21.24 -13.54 -7.86
C GLU A 240 -20.09 -14.09 -8.74
N TYR A 241 -18.86 -14.00 -8.26
CA TYR A 241 -17.69 -14.57 -8.94
C TYR A 241 -17.82 -16.08 -9.13
N PHE A 242 -18.22 -16.84 -8.08
CA PHE A 242 -18.39 -18.29 -8.22
C PHE A 242 -19.58 -18.66 -9.10
N ASN A 243 -20.65 -17.89 -9.10
CA ASN A 243 -21.83 -18.08 -9.95
C ASN A 243 -21.60 -17.68 -11.42
N ALA A 244 -20.53 -16.98 -11.74
CA ALA A 244 -20.19 -16.58 -13.11
C ALA A 244 -19.78 -17.76 -14.02
N GLY A 245 -19.95 -18.99 -13.57
CA GLY A 245 -19.71 -20.21 -14.35
C GLY A 245 -18.29 -20.73 -14.33
N GLU A 246 -17.90 -21.42 -15.38
CA GLU A 246 -16.56 -22.01 -15.53
C GLU A 246 -15.46 -20.96 -15.47
N LYS A 247 -14.34 -21.34 -14.85
CA LYS A 247 -13.17 -20.49 -14.67
C LYS A 247 -11.93 -21.14 -15.29
N GLN A 248 -11.07 -20.27 -15.81
CA GLN A 248 -9.83 -20.65 -16.42
C GLN A 248 -8.70 -19.78 -15.90
N ARG A 249 -7.50 -20.34 -15.77
CA ARG A 249 -6.30 -19.54 -15.42
C ARG A 249 -6.05 -18.51 -16.50
N LEU A 250 -5.67 -17.30 -16.08
CA LEU A 250 -5.40 -16.21 -17.02
C LEU A 250 -4.25 -16.55 -17.96
N ASN A 251 -3.18 -17.12 -17.45
CA ASN A 251 -2.00 -17.58 -18.19
C ASN A 251 -1.37 -16.52 -19.13
N GLU A 252 -1.48 -15.26 -18.75
CA GLU A 252 -0.88 -14.11 -19.43
C GLU A 252 -0.05 -13.28 -18.46
N VAL A 253 1.04 -12.69 -18.94
CA VAL A 253 1.97 -11.90 -18.11
C VAL A 253 2.40 -10.66 -18.88
N LYS A 254 2.42 -9.51 -18.21
CA LYS A 254 3.03 -8.29 -18.70
C LYS A 254 4.50 -8.23 -18.29
N VAL A 255 5.38 -8.02 -19.26
CA VAL A 255 6.83 -7.93 -19.06
C VAL A 255 7.32 -6.57 -19.55
N LEU A 256 7.96 -5.81 -18.65
CA LEU A 256 8.40 -4.45 -18.92
C LEU A 256 9.93 -4.38 -19.00
N PHE A 257 10.44 -3.95 -20.15
CA PHE A 257 11.88 -3.73 -20.38
C PHE A 257 12.24 -2.27 -20.10
N ILE A 258 12.98 -2.03 -19.02
CA ILE A 258 13.32 -0.70 -18.51
C ILE A 258 14.82 -0.49 -18.53
N GLY A 259 15.28 0.75 -18.64
CA GLY A 259 16.68 1.16 -18.66
C GLY A 259 16.92 2.31 -19.63
N ASP A 260 18.12 2.83 -19.65
CA ASP A 260 18.52 3.99 -20.43
C ASP A 260 18.40 3.80 -21.97
N GLY A 261 18.39 4.92 -22.68
CA GLY A 261 18.48 4.94 -24.14
C GLY A 261 19.76 4.28 -24.63
N GLY A 262 19.61 3.32 -25.55
CA GLY A 262 20.75 2.59 -26.10
C GLY A 262 21.28 1.46 -25.21
N ALA A 263 20.64 1.13 -24.06
CA ALA A 263 21.05 0.00 -23.22
C ALA A 263 20.87 -1.37 -23.90
N GLY A 264 20.08 -1.45 -24.98
CA GLY A 264 19.88 -2.66 -25.76
C GLY A 264 18.60 -3.44 -25.41
N LYS A 265 17.57 -2.77 -24.86
CA LYS A 265 16.25 -3.37 -24.55
C LYS A 265 15.63 -4.04 -25.76
N THR A 266 15.46 -3.29 -26.85
CA THR A 266 14.92 -3.79 -28.13
C THR A 266 15.75 -4.95 -28.70
N SER A 267 17.09 -4.83 -28.63
CA SER A 267 17.98 -5.90 -29.09
C SER A 267 17.81 -7.17 -28.25
N LEU A 268 17.67 -7.04 -26.92
CA LEU A 268 17.46 -8.16 -26.02
C LEU A 268 16.11 -8.86 -26.31
N ILE A 269 15.03 -8.10 -26.50
CA ILE A 269 13.72 -8.65 -26.90
C ILE A 269 13.85 -9.45 -28.20
N LYS A 270 14.54 -8.91 -29.21
CA LYS A 270 14.76 -9.59 -30.49
C LYS A 270 15.56 -10.88 -30.31
N GLN A 271 16.61 -10.87 -29.47
CA GLN A 271 17.43 -12.06 -29.19
C GLN A 271 16.61 -13.14 -28.46
N LEU A 272 15.71 -12.76 -27.54
CA LEU A 272 14.80 -13.70 -26.88
C LEU A 272 13.82 -14.36 -27.87
N GLN A 273 13.43 -13.64 -28.93
CA GLN A 273 12.55 -14.12 -30.00
C GLN A 273 13.31 -14.74 -31.18
N ASP A 274 14.58 -15.12 -31.01
CA ASP A 274 15.47 -15.73 -32.03
C ASP A 274 15.64 -14.88 -33.31
N GLN A 275 15.53 -13.55 -33.16
CA GLN A 275 15.79 -12.63 -34.29
C GLN A 275 17.27 -12.24 -34.35
N GLN A 276 17.77 -11.96 -35.53
CA GLN A 276 19.17 -11.56 -35.71
C GLN A 276 19.43 -10.17 -35.08
N PHE A 277 20.63 -10.03 -34.48
CA PHE A 277 21.09 -8.74 -33.97
C PHE A 277 21.27 -7.72 -35.08
N ASN A 278 20.78 -6.50 -34.87
CA ASN A 278 20.96 -5.39 -35.79
C ASN A 278 21.81 -4.31 -35.12
N PRO A 279 23.07 -4.06 -35.54
CA PRO A 279 23.93 -3.03 -34.95
C PRO A 279 23.40 -1.60 -35.18
N ASN A 280 22.53 -1.41 -36.20
CA ASN A 280 21.91 -0.14 -36.55
C ASN A 280 20.45 -0.07 -36.08
N GLU A 281 20.10 -0.69 -34.96
CA GLU A 281 18.73 -0.64 -34.41
C GLU A 281 18.32 0.81 -34.12
N SER A 282 17.19 1.21 -34.68
CA SER A 282 16.65 2.55 -34.46
C SER A 282 16.17 2.70 -33.02
N GLN A 283 16.25 3.89 -32.48
CA GLN A 283 15.70 4.18 -31.16
C GLN A 283 14.19 3.98 -31.15
N THR A 284 13.68 3.26 -30.15
CA THR A 284 12.25 3.09 -29.93
C THR A 284 11.61 4.44 -29.58
N LYS A 285 10.65 4.89 -30.40
CA LYS A 285 9.88 6.11 -30.16
C LYS A 285 8.61 5.75 -29.37
N GLY A 286 8.53 6.20 -28.11
CA GLY A 286 7.40 5.88 -27.23
C GLY A 286 7.45 4.45 -26.69
N ILE A 287 6.42 3.65 -26.91
CA ILE A 287 6.29 2.27 -26.42
C ILE A 287 6.02 1.33 -27.57
N GLU A 288 6.71 0.19 -27.59
CA GLU A 288 6.40 -0.92 -28.51
C GLU A 288 5.97 -2.15 -27.69
N ILE A 289 4.83 -2.75 -28.08
CA ILE A 289 4.30 -3.94 -27.39
C ILE A 289 4.37 -5.10 -28.38
N LYS A 290 4.97 -6.22 -27.93
CA LYS A 290 5.08 -7.46 -28.71
C LYS A 290 4.50 -8.61 -27.89
N GLU A 291 3.81 -9.50 -28.53
CA GLU A 291 3.35 -10.75 -27.92
C GLU A 291 4.38 -11.85 -28.18
N TRP A 292 4.57 -12.70 -27.18
CA TRP A 292 5.42 -13.88 -27.28
C TRP A 292 4.84 -15.04 -26.47
N GLU A 293 4.73 -16.20 -27.07
CA GLU A 293 4.37 -17.43 -26.38
C GLU A 293 5.61 -18.06 -25.75
N VAL A 294 5.63 -18.11 -24.44
CA VAL A 294 6.73 -18.64 -23.63
C VAL A 294 6.32 -20.01 -23.10
N VAL A 295 7.21 -21.00 -23.27
CA VAL A 295 6.97 -22.36 -22.73
C VAL A 295 6.98 -22.31 -21.20
N ASP A 296 5.94 -22.90 -20.58
CA ASP A 296 5.85 -23.00 -19.12
C ASP A 296 6.75 -24.13 -18.60
N ILE A 297 7.82 -23.77 -17.92
CA ILE A 297 8.80 -24.71 -17.34
C ILE A 297 8.56 -25.01 -15.86
N SER A 298 7.42 -24.58 -15.27
CA SER A 298 7.14 -24.76 -13.84
C SER A 298 6.75 -26.19 -13.46
N HIS A 299 6.29 -27.01 -14.41
CA HIS A 299 5.91 -28.40 -14.20
C HIS A 299 6.95 -29.37 -14.76
N TYR A 300 7.67 -30.06 -13.90
CA TYR A 300 8.72 -31.03 -14.26
C TYR A 300 8.18 -32.39 -14.75
N GLU A 301 6.87 -32.62 -14.73
CA GLU A 301 6.20 -33.82 -15.23
C GLU A 301 5.62 -33.53 -16.63
N MET A 302 6.35 -33.98 -17.64
CA MET A 302 5.95 -33.90 -19.05
C MET A 302 4.68 -34.72 -19.30
N THR A 303 3.52 -34.08 -19.30
CA THR A 303 2.34 -34.53 -20.03
C THR A 303 2.26 -33.79 -21.37
N ALA A 304 1.76 -34.46 -22.43
CA ALA A 304 1.90 -34.12 -23.84
C ALA A 304 1.33 -32.77 -24.33
N ASP A 305 0.84 -31.91 -23.48
CA ASP A 305 0.41 -30.54 -23.81
C ASP A 305 1.36 -29.54 -23.10
N GLU A 306 2.37 -29.08 -23.85
CA GLU A 306 3.20 -27.94 -23.45
C GLU A 306 2.27 -26.71 -23.26
N GLN A 307 1.99 -26.34 -22.00
CA GLN A 307 1.23 -25.11 -21.74
C GLN A 307 2.14 -23.91 -22.05
N THR A 308 1.69 -23.06 -22.97
CA THR A 308 2.36 -21.79 -23.24
C THR A 308 1.77 -20.68 -22.40
N ILE A 309 2.62 -19.70 -22.02
CA ILE A 309 2.26 -18.48 -21.32
C ILE A 309 2.34 -17.33 -22.33
N LYS A 310 1.28 -16.56 -22.47
CA LYS A 310 1.29 -15.38 -23.33
C LYS A 310 1.98 -14.22 -22.61
N ALA A 311 3.20 -13.87 -23.04
CA ALA A 311 3.94 -12.74 -22.52
C ALA A 311 3.74 -11.49 -23.39
N HIS A 312 3.27 -10.40 -22.79
CA HIS A 312 3.16 -9.09 -23.42
C HIS A 312 4.46 -8.31 -23.11
N LEU A 313 5.36 -8.23 -24.07
CA LEU A 313 6.67 -7.58 -23.95
C LEU A 313 6.55 -6.09 -24.26
N TRP A 314 6.76 -5.25 -23.24
CA TRP A 314 6.69 -3.80 -23.34
C TRP A 314 8.09 -3.21 -23.45
N ASP A 315 8.45 -2.71 -24.63
CA ASP A 315 9.71 -2.04 -24.91
C ASP A 315 9.55 -0.53 -24.82
N PHE A 316 10.09 0.07 -23.78
CA PHE A 316 10.04 1.51 -23.54
C PHE A 316 11.18 2.25 -24.22
N GLY A 317 10.87 3.32 -24.95
CA GLY A 317 11.84 4.25 -25.47
C GLY A 317 12.71 4.84 -24.37
N GLY A 318 14.04 4.77 -24.49
CA GLY A 318 14.95 5.17 -23.42
C GLY A 318 15.28 6.66 -23.37
N GLN A 319 14.54 7.55 -24.04
CA GLN A 319 14.75 8.99 -23.99
C GLN A 319 14.30 9.55 -22.64
N GLU A 320 15.10 10.41 -21.99
CA GLU A 320 14.84 10.95 -20.66
C GLU A 320 13.47 11.62 -20.53
N ILE A 321 13.08 12.40 -21.53
CA ILE A 321 11.80 13.11 -21.57
C ILE A 321 10.58 12.16 -21.58
N MET A 322 10.78 10.90 -22.01
CA MET A 322 9.73 9.90 -22.05
C MET A 322 9.60 9.11 -20.73
N HIS A 323 10.58 9.23 -19.82
CA HIS A 323 10.53 8.49 -18.56
C HIS A 323 9.26 8.82 -17.74
N ALA A 324 8.81 10.07 -17.77
CA ALA A 324 7.59 10.47 -17.09
C ALA A 324 6.32 9.85 -17.70
N THR A 325 6.30 9.56 -19.02
CA THR A 325 5.18 8.88 -19.67
C THR A 325 5.14 7.38 -19.40
N HIS A 326 6.29 6.76 -19.08
CA HIS A 326 6.35 5.35 -18.73
C HIS A 326 5.50 5.03 -17.48
N GLN A 327 5.35 5.98 -16.56
CA GLN A 327 4.57 5.82 -15.32
C GLN A 327 3.13 5.37 -15.58
N PHE A 328 2.54 5.74 -16.72
CA PHE A 328 1.16 5.36 -17.07
C PHE A 328 0.96 3.86 -17.18
N PHE A 329 2.05 3.14 -17.49
CA PHE A 329 2.01 1.74 -17.86
C PHE A 329 2.73 0.83 -16.88
N LEU A 330 3.42 1.40 -15.87
CA LEU A 330 4.01 0.58 -14.82
C LEU A 330 2.90 0.01 -13.95
N SER A 331 2.95 -1.28 -13.69
CA SER A 331 1.91 -1.98 -12.92
C SER A 331 2.53 -2.95 -11.94
N LYS A 332 1.85 -3.15 -10.84
CA LYS A 332 2.12 -4.25 -9.91
C LYS A 332 1.81 -5.58 -10.62
N ARG A 333 2.36 -6.68 -10.12
CA ARG A 333 2.16 -8.03 -10.69
C ARG A 333 2.66 -8.20 -12.12
N SER A 334 3.70 -7.46 -12.49
CA SER A 334 4.40 -7.57 -13.78
C SER A 334 5.82 -8.10 -13.56
N LEU A 335 6.44 -8.64 -14.61
CA LEU A 335 7.88 -8.94 -14.59
C LEU A 335 8.65 -7.74 -15.13
N TYR A 336 9.67 -7.28 -14.40
CA TYR A 336 10.54 -6.19 -14.82
C TYR A 336 11.89 -6.72 -15.26
N ILE A 337 12.36 -6.28 -16.43
CA ILE A 337 13.69 -6.54 -16.96
C ILE A 337 14.45 -5.22 -16.99
N LEU A 338 15.34 -5.02 -16.03
CA LEU A 338 16.19 -3.83 -15.98
C LEU A 338 17.46 -4.08 -16.81
N VAL A 339 17.57 -3.39 -17.94
CA VAL A 339 18.73 -3.51 -18.84
C VAL A 339 19.68 -2.34 -18.62
N LEU A 340 20.89 -2.65 -18.15
CA LEU A 340 21.97 -1.71 -17.87
C LEU A 340 23.01 -1.73 -19.00
N ASP A 341 23.49 -0.54 -19.39
CA ASP A 341 24.57 -0.38 -20.37
C ASP A 341 25.92 -0.44 -19.68
N GLY A 342 26.74 -1.42 -19.95
CA GLY A 342 28.07 -1.59 -19.38
C GLY A 342 29.05 -0.40 -19.52
N ARG A 343 28.66 0.64 -20.25
CA ARG A 343 29.42 1.88 -20.44
C ARG A 343 29.00 3.03 -19.51
N LYS A 344 27.86 2.88 -18.80
CA LYS A 344 27.23 3.95 -18.01
C LYS A 344 26.79 3.39 -16.65
N ASP A 345 27.62 3.55 -15.64
CA ASP A 345 27.42 2.91 -14.32
C ASP A 345 26.43 3.62 -13.38
N GLU A 346 26.00 4.85 -13.67
CA GLU A 346 25.50 5.77 -12.64
C GLU A 346 24.01 5.62 -12.31
N LYS A 347 23.22 4.88 -13.07
CA LYS A 347 21.73 4.91 -12.96
C LYS A 347 21.06 3.63 -12.44
N THR A 348 21.81 2.62 -11.98
CA THR A 348 21.24 1.35 -11.51
C THR A 348 20.23 1.57 -10.38
N GLU A 349 20.60 2.30 -9.33
CA GLU A 349 19.72 2.60 -8.20
C GLU A 349 18.54 3.49 -8.59
N TYR A 350 18.70 4.37 -9.58
CA TYR A 350 17.62 5.19 -10.12
C TYR A 350 16.49 4.30 -10.65
N TRP A 351 16.82 3.36 -11.54
CA TRP A 351 15.83 2.48 -12.14
C TRP A 351 15.20 1.51 -11.15
N LEU A 352 15.99 0.95 -10.22
CA LEU A 352 15.46 0.05 -9.20
C LEU A 352 14.45 0.74 -8.29
N LYS A 353 14.74 1.97 -7.84
CA LYS A 353 13.78 2.76 -7.07
C LYS A 353 12.55 3.16 -7.88
N TYR A 354 12.75 3.47 -9.16
CA TYR A 354 11.65 3.76 -10.06
C TYR A 354 10.70 2.56 -10.20
N ILE A 355 11.25 1.35 -10.39
CA ILE A 355 10.46 0.11 -10.41
C ILE A 355 9.75 -0.11 -9.07
N GLU A 356 10.48 0.02 -7.96
CA GLU A 356 9.92 -0.17 -6.61
C GLU A 356 8.75 0.78 -6.32
N SER A 357 8.86 2.06 -6.73
CA SER A 357 7.83 3.08 -6.51
C SER A 357 6.53 2.81 -7.28
N PHE A 358 6.58 2.21 -8.46
CA PHE A 358 5.41 1.97 -9.31
C PHE A 358 5.03 0.49 -9.43
N GLY A 359 6.02 -0.39 -9.46
CA GLY A 359 5.85 -1.84 -9.56
C GLY A 359 5.69 -2.55 -8.22
N GLY A 360 5.97 -1.87 -7.10
CA GLY A 360 5.93 -2.47 -5.77
C GLY A 360 6.95 -3.60 -5.62
N GLU A 361 6.50 -4.76 -5.16
CA GLU A 361 7.34 -5.97 -4.96
C GLU A 361 7.41 -6.88 -6.20
N SER A 362 7.05 -6.36 -7.37
CA SER A 362 7.13 -7.11 -8.62
C SER A 362 8.53 -7.68 -8.88
N PRO A 363 8.66 -8.91 -9.43
CA PRO A 363 9.96 -9.52 -9.68
C PRO A 363 10.78 -8.75 -10.71
N ILE A 364 12.09 -8.63 -10.45
CA ILE A 364 13.06 -7.90 -11.29
C ILE A 364 14.20 -8.84 -11.69
N LEU A 365 14.47 -8.95 -13.00
CA LEU A 365 15.70 -9.51 -13.52
C LEU A 365 16.62 -8.36 -13.97
N VAL A 366 17.83 -8.29 -13.43
CA VAL A 366 18.81 -7.25 -13.78
C VAL A 366 19.77 -7.79 -14.84
N VAL A 367 19.84 -7.11 -15.98
CA VAL A 367 20.68 -7.49 -17.13
C VAL A 367 21.82 -6.48 -17.31
N LEU A 368 23.05 -6.96 -17.20
CA LEU A 368 24.28 -6.24 -17.50
C LEU A 368 24.64 -6.54 -18.96
N ASN A 369 24.20 -5.67 -19.88
CA ASN A 369 24.40 -5.84 -21.31
C ASN A 369 25.72 -5.22 -21.80
N LYS A 370 26.14 -5.57 -23.03
CA LYS A 370 27.36 -5.08 -23.70
C LYS A 370 28.64 -5.45 -22.97
N ILE A 371 28.69 -6.66 -22.40
CA ILE A 371 29.94 -7.17 -21.78
C ILE A 371 31.06 -7.36 -22.77
N ASP A 372 30.78 -7.47 -24.07
CA ASP A 372 31.71 -7.46 -25.16
C ASP A 372 32.50 -6.15 -25.24
N GLN A 373 31.87 -5.01 -24.92
CA GLN A 373 32.47 -3.68 -24.92
C GLN A 373 33.13 -3.32 -23.58
N ASN A 374 32.59 -3.81 -22.48
CA ASN A 374 33.13 -3.64 -21.12
C ASN A 374 33.02 -4.94 -20.30
N PRO A 375 33.97 -5.88 -20.47
CA PRO A 375 33.98 -7.15 -19.72
C PRO A 375 34.12 -6.98 -18.19
N ALA A 376 34.64 -5.84 -17.72
CA ALA A 376 34.85 -5.55 -16.32
C ALA A 376 33.60 -4.93 -15.64
N PHE A 377 32.54 -4.60 -16.42
CA PHE A 377 31.35 -4.01 -15.88
C PHE A 377 30.67 -4.93 -14.88
N GLU A 378 30.50 -4.44 -13.67
CA GLU A 378 29.85 -5.16 -12.58
C GLU A 378 29.15 -4.17 -11.63
N VAL A 379 28.12 -4.63 -10.94
CA VAL A 379 27.38 -3.88 -9.92
C VAL A 379 27.52 -4.54 -8.55
N ASN A 380 27.33 -3.80 -7.47
CA ASN A 380 27.36 -4.37 -6.13
C ASN A 380 26.08 -5.22 -5.87
N ARG A 381 26.05 -6.45 -6.40
CA ARG A 381 24.91 -7.36 -6.38
C ARG A 381 24.39 -7.61 -4.97
N LYS A 382 25.30 -7.79 -3.98
CA LYS A 382 24.91 -8.04 -2.59
C LYS A 382 24.16 -6.84 -2.02
N PHE A 383 24.75 -5.65 -2.14
CA PHE A 383 24.11 -4.42 -1.67
C PHE A 383 22.75 -4.17 -2.32
N LEU A 384 22.65 -4.35 -3.65
CA LEU A 384 21.39 -4.13 -4.36
C LEU A 384 20.32 -5.15 -3.98
N ARG A 385 20.69 -6.44 -3.82
CA ARG A 385 19.74 -7.48 -3.41
C ARG A 385 19.25 -7.30 -1.97
N ASP A 386 20.13 -6.89 -1.06
CA ASP A 386 19.76 -6.61 0.33
C ASP A 386 18.83 -5.39 0.44
N LYS A 387 18.96 -4.42 -0.47
CA LYS A 387 18.18 -3.18 -0.49
C LYS A 387 16.85 -3.29 -1.25
N TYR A 388 16.82 -4.03 -2.36
CA TYR A 388 15.67 -4.16 -3.25
C TYR A 388 15.21 -5.62 -3.32
N GLN A 389 14.20 -5.99 -2.56
CA GLN A 389 13.77 -7.38 -2.40
C GLN A 389 13.14 -7.99 -3.66
N GLY A 390 12.63 -7.17 -4.60
CA GLY A 390 12.12 -7.63 -5.89
C GLY A 390 13.19 -8.23 -6.82
N ILE A 391 14.50 -7.99 -6.57
CA ILE A 391 15.58 -8.51 -7.42
C ILE A 391 15.71 -10.02 -7.26
N GLN A 392 15.37 -10.73 -8.32
CA GLN A 392 15.52 -12.19 -8.40
C GLN A 392 16.99 -12.58 -8.66
N ASP A 393 17.59 -12.05 -9.74
CA ASP A 393 18.98 -12.32 -10.09
C ASP A 393 19.59 -11.31 -11.07
N PHE A 394 20.90 -11.46 -11.34
CA PHE A 394 21.72 -10.62 -12.22
C PHE A 394 22.32 -11.46 -13.33
N TYR A 395 22.17 -11.01 -14.57
CA TYR A 395 22.63 -11.68 -15.78
C TYR A 395 23.57 -10.80 -16.57
N ARG A 396 24.72 -11.34 -16.93
CA ARG A 396 25.72 -10.68 -17.78
C ARG A 396 25.58 -11.24 -19.17
N LEU A 397 25.41 -10.37 -20.17
CA LEU A 397 25.22 -10.83 -21.54
C LEU A 397 25.67 -9.78 -22.57
N SER A 398 25.83 -10.23 -23.81
CA SER A 398 25.97 -9.39 -24.97
C SER A 398 24.95 -9.78 -26.04
N CYS A 399 24.08 -8.83 -26.40
CA CYS A 399 23.18 -9.05 -27.54
C CYS A 399 23.93 -9.17 -28.89
N GLU A 400 25.14 -8.61 -29.01
CA GLU A 400 25.94 -8.64 -30.21
C GLU A 400 26.64 -10.00 -30.43
N THR A 401 27.29 -10.52 -29.38
CA THR A 401 28.03 -11.79 -29.44
C THR A 401 27.21 -13.02 -29.08
N TYR A 402 25.95 -12.82 -28.60
CA TYR A 402 25.07 -13.87 -28.09
C TYR A 402 25.51 -14.50 -26.75
N GLU A 403 26.62 -14.02 -26.17
CA GLU A 403 27.13 -14.51 -24.90
C GLU A 403 26.12 -14.27 -23.78
N GLY A 404 25.80 -15.28 -22.96
CA GLY A 404 24.88 -15.21 -21.81
C GLY A 404 23.39 -15.22 -22.15
N ILE A 405 23.00 -15.13 -23.41
CA ILE A 405 21.59 -15.04 -23.85
C ILE A 405 20.80 -16.30 -23.46
N GLU A 406 21.33 -17.51 -23.67
CA GLU A 406 20.61 -18.77 -23.32
C GLU A 406 20.37 -18.93 -21.82
N ALA A 407 21.37 -18.56 -21.00
CA ALA A 407 21.20 -18.59 -19.54
C ALA A 407 20.11 -17.60 -19.10
N PHE A 408 20.10 -16.42 -19.70
CA PHE A 408 19.07 -15.41 -19.44
C PHE A 408 17.68 -15.86 -19.96
N ARG A 409 17.58 -16.49 -21.12
CA ARG A 409 16.32 -17.03 -21.67
C ARG A 409 15.69 -18.04 -20.72
N THR A 410 16.48 -18.98 -20.19
CA THR A 410 15.99 -19.97 -19.21
C THR A 410 15.50 -19.30 -17.91
N ALA A 411 16.24 -18.30 -17.43
CA ALA A 411 15.85 -17.55 -16.26
C ALA A 411 14.57 -16.70 -16.51
N PHE A 412 14.45 -16.10 -17.67
CA PHE A 412 13.28 -15.36 -18.11
C PHE A 412 12.02 -16.25 -18.13
N GLN A 413 12.11 -17.45 -18.75
CA GLN A 413 11.03 -18.43 -18.78
C GLN A 413 10.58 -18.82 -17.36
N ARG A 414 11.55 -19.07 -16.46
CA ARG A 414 11.26 -19.37 -15.04
C ARG A 414 10.58 -18.18 -14.36
N ALA A 415 11.08 -16.97 -14.54
CA ALA A 415 10.51 -15.78 -13.93
C ALA A 415 9.09 -15.52 -14.42
N VAL A 416 8.82 -15.62 -15.73
CA VAL A 416 7.46 -15.53 -16.30
C VAL A 416 6.52 -16.58 -15.69
N SER A 417 7.00 -17.81 -15.48
CA SER A 417 6.21 -18.89 -14.87
C SER A 417 5.82 -18.61 -13.41
N GLN A 418 6.53 -17.73 -12.72
CA GLN A 418 6.35 -17.43 -11.29
C GLN A 418 5.54 -16.14 -11.03
N VAL A 419 5.20 -15.35 -12.04
CA VAL A 419 4.44 -14.10 -11.84
C VAL A 419 3.02 -14.41 -11.33
N GLU A 420 2.65 -13.78 -10.23
CA GLU A 420 1.41 -14.06 -9.49
C GLU A 420 0.14 -13.97 -10.35
N ILE A 421 0.02 -12.94 -11.21
CA ILE A 421 -1.21 -12.67 -12.00
C ILE A 421 -1.62 -13.86 -12.89
N ARG A 422 -0.68 -14.64 -13.39
CA ARG A 422 -0.99 -15.79 -14.26
C ARG A 422 -1.72 -16.93 -13.55
N HIS A 423 -1.60 -17.02 -12.22
CA HIS A 423 -2.21 -18.07 -11.41
C HIS A 423 -3.66 -17.80 -11.07
N ILE A 424 -4.11 -16.55 -11.28
CA ILE A 424 -5.47 -16.11 -10.99
C ILE A 424 -6.48 -16.77 -11.95
N TYR A 425 -7.59 -17.23 -11.37
CA TYR A 425 -8.68 -17.82 -12.14
C TYR A 425 -9.68 -16.74 -12.55
N TRP A 426 -9.93 -16.66 -13.86
CA TRP A 426 -10.93 -15.77 -14.44
C TRP A 426 -12.17 -16.53 -14.89
N PRO A 427 -13.39 -16.01 -14.65
CA PRO A 427 -14.59 -16.50 -15.31
C PRO A 427 -14.46 -16.39 -16.83
N ILE A 428 -14.99 -17.35 -17.57
CA ILE A 428 -14.99 -17.31 -19.06
C ILE A 428 -15.64 -16.03 -19.60
N THR A 429 -16.63 -15.50 -18.87
CA THR A 429 -17.26 -14.21 -19.18
C THR A 429 -16.26 -13.04 -19.26
N TRP A 430 -15.22 -13.05 -18.43
CA TRP A 430 -14.15 -12.05 -18.43
C TRP A 430 -13.23 -12.18 -19.66
N PHE A 431 -12.89 -13.41 -20.02
CA PHE A 431 -12.15 -13.67 -21.27
C PHE A 431 -12.93 -13.20 -22.50
N ASN A 432 -14.26 -13.39 -22.52
CA ASN A 432 -15.11 -12.91 -23.62
C ASN A 432 -15.09 -11.38 -23.74
N VAL A 433 -15.08 -10.65 -22.61
CA VAL A 433 -14.91 -9.18 -22.62
C VAL A 433 -13.54 -8.80 -23.15
N LYS A 434 -12.47 -9.41 -22.61
CA LYS A 434 -11.09 -9.16 -23.05
C LYS A 434 -10.93 -9.37 -24.54
N THR A 435 -11.33 -10.54 -25.06
CA THR A 435 -11.25 -10.87 -26.49
C THR A 435 -12.01 -9.88 -27.35
N ARG A 436 -13.18 -9.43 -26.89
CA ARG A 436 -13.96 -8.42 -27.61
C ARG A 436 -13.25 -7.06 -27.65
N LEU A 437 -12.63 -6.65 -26.54
CA LEU A 437 -11.86 -5.40 -26.50
C LEU A 437 -10.65 -5.46 -27.43
N GLU A 438 -9.92 -6.57 -27.44
CA GLU A 438 -8.75 -6.79 -28.31
C GLU A 438 -9.11 -6.84 -29.80
N GLN A 439 -10.33 -7.24 -30.14
CA GLN A 439 -10.82 -7.27 -31.53
C GLN A 439 -11.31 -5.91 -32.05
N LEU A 440 -11.42 -4.90 -31.16
CA LEU A 440 -11.82 -3.56 -31.60
C LEU A 440 -10.66 -2.86 -32.31
N SER A 441 -10.93 -2.33 -33.50
CA SER A 441 -9.95 -1.52 -34.24
C SER A 441 -9.89 -0.06 -33.78
N ALA A 442 -10.66 0.32 -32.74
CA ALA A 442 -10.68 1.65 -32.19
C ALA A 442 -9.57 1.79 -31.15
N PRO A 443 -8.76 2.87 -31.15
CA PRO A 443 -7.69 3.05 -30.17
C PRO A 443 -8.21 3.35 -28.76
N TYR A 444 -9.45 3.76 -28.62
CA TYR A 444 -10.14 3.99 -27.34
C TYR A 444 -11.65 3.76 -27.49
N ILE A 445 -12.32 3.59 -26.35
CA ILE A 445 -13.79 3.53 -26.23
C ILE A 445 -14.24 4.36 -25.05
N ASP A 446 -15.52 4.74 -25.01
CA ASP A 446 -16.14 5.35 -23.83
C ASP A 446 -16.59 4.28 -22.80
N TYR A 447 -16.88 4.75 -21.58
CA TYR A 447 -17.34 3.88 -20.48
C TYR A 447 -18.67 3.18 -20.81
N GLU A 448 -19.59 3.82 -21.54
CA GLU A 448 -20.88 3.24 -21.93
C GLU A 448 -20.67 2.04 -22.83
N LYS A 449 -19.75 2.12 -23.77
CA LYS A 449 -19.41 1.00 -24.67
C LYS A 449 -18.74 -0.16 -23.93
N TYR A 450 -17.84 0.15 -22.96
CA TYR A 450 -17.26 -0.86 -22.09
C TYR A 450 -18.34 -1.60 -21.30
N THR A 451 -19.24 -0.88 -20.62
CA THR A 451 -20.33 -1.48 -19.83
C THR A 451 -21.31 -2.28 -20.72
N ALA A 452 -21.57 -1.81 -21.94
CA ALA A 452 -22.39 -2.54 -22.89
C ALA A 452 -21.74 -3.88 -23.30
N ILE A 453 -20.42 -3.91 -23.53
CA ILE A 453 -19.67 -5.15 -23.81
C ILE A 453 -19.75 -6.09 -22.61
N CYS A 454 -19.57 -5.58 -21.40
CA CYS A 454 -19.68 -6.35 -20.15
C CYS A 454 -21.10 -6.96 -19.99
N LYS A 455 -22.15 -6.18 -20.23
CA LYS A 455 -23.55 -6.65 -20.16
C LYS A 455 -23.82 -7.79 -21.14
N VAL A 456 -23.33 -7.66 -22.38
CA VAL A 456 -23.49 -8.72 -23.41
C VAL A 456 -22.73 -9.99 -22.99
N ALA A 457 -21.63 -9.88 -22.27
CA ALA A 457 -20.86 -11.00 -21.76
C ALA A 457 -21.39 -11.54 -20.42
N ASN A 458 -22.49 -10.99 -19.87
CA ASN A 458 -23.03 -11.32 -18.55
C ASN A 458 -22.08 -11.06 -17.37
N VAL A 459 -21.26 -10.00 -17.45
CA VAL A 459 -20.43 -9.52 -16.33
C VAL A 459 -21.27 -8.57 -15.47
N THR A 460 -21.37 -8.84 -14.17
CA THR A 460 -22.17 -8.04 -13.24
C THR A 460 -21.55 -6.68 -12.98
N GLU A 461 -22.35 -5.66 -12.67
CA GLU A 461 -21.86 -4.28 -12.43
C GLU A 461 -20.76 -4.22 -11.38
N LYS A 462 -20.87 -5.01 -10.31
CA LYS A 462 -19.87 -5.05 -9.24
C LYS A 462 -18.50 -5.60 -9.66
N THR A 463 -18.49 -6.55 -10.61
CA THR A 463 -17.27 -7.18 -11.08
C THR A 463 -16.66 -6.49 -12.28
N GLN A 464 -17.36 -5.53 -12.91
CA GLN A 464 -16.86 -4.78 -14.07
C GLN A 464 -15.65 -3.92 -13.73
N GLU A 465 -15.65 -3.25 -12.56
CA GLU A 465 -14.50 -2.45 -12.11
C GLU A 465 -13.27 -3.32 -11.82
N ILE A 466 -13.49 -4.50 -11.21
CA ILE A 466 -12.39 -5.43 -10.93
C ILE A 466 -11.80 -5.96 -12.23
N LEU A 467 -12.67 -6.36 -13.19
CA LEU A 467 -12.21 -6.78 -14.50
C LEU A 467 -11.41 -5.67 -15.19
N LEU A 468 -11.87 -4.42 -15.10
CA LEU A 468 -11.17 -3.28 -15.69
C LEU A 468 -9.78 -3.09 -15.08
N GLU A 469 -9.64 -3.24 -13.77
CA GLU A 469 -8.34 -3.17 -13.09
C GLU A 469 -7.38 -4.27 -13.59
N TYR A 470 -7.86 -5.50 -13.74
CA TYR A 470 -7.05 -6.57 -14.34
C TYR A 470 -6.68 -6.31 -15.80
N LEU A 471 -7.60 -5.80 -16.60
CA LEU A 471 -7.31 -5.42 -17.99
C LEU A 471 -6.25 -4.32 -18.07
N CYS A 472 -6.26 -3.38 -17.13
CA CYS A 472 -5.22 -2.35 -17.00
C CYS A 472 -3.88 -2.96 -16.57
N ASN A 473 -3.87 -3.88 -15.61
CA ASN A 473 -2.65 -4.56 -15.16
C ASN A 473 -2.01 -5.40 -16.27
N LEU A 474 -2.80 -6.01 -17.13
CA LEU A 474 -2.31 -6.72 -18.32
C LEU A 474 -1.89 -5.78 -19.45
N GLY A 475 -2.34 -4.52 -19.41
CA GLY A 475 -2.11 -3.54 -20.47
C GLY A 475 -3.03 -3.69 -21.68
N VAL A 476 -4.13 -4.43 -21.54
CA VAL A 476 -5.21 -4.54 -22.56
C VAL A 476 -6.02 -3.25 -22.64
N SER A 477 -6.16 -2.54 -21.52
CA SER A 477 -6.81 -1.23 -21.46
C SER A 477 -6.02 -0.29 -20.53
N LEU A 478 -6.19 1.02 -20.72
CA LEU A 478 -5.72 2.05 -19.82
C LEU A 478 -6.91 2.90 -19.40
N HIS A 479 -7.18 2.96 -18.12
CA HIS A 479 -8.30 3.69 -17.54
C HIS A 479 -7.91 4.38 -16.24
N PHE A 480 -8.50 5.55 -15.98
CA PHE A 480 -8.27 6.36 -14.78
C PHE A 480 -9.60 6.86 -14.22
N LYS A 481 -9.76 6.78 -12.90
CA LYS A 481 -11.02 7.10 -12.19
C LYS A 481 -11.27 8.60 -11.93
N GLU A 482 -10.41 9.50 -12.41
CA GLU A 482 -10.60 10.93 -12.23
C GLU A 482 -11.67 11.48 -13.19
N LEU A 483 -12.44 12.46 -12.70
CA LEU A 483 -13.63 13.03 -13.35
C LEU A 483 -13.45 13.39 -14.84
N LEU A 484 -12.27 13.87 -15.25
CA LEU A 484 -11.99 14.21 -16.65
C LEU A 484 -11.48 13.03 -17.48
N LEU A 485 -11.11 11.92 -16.83
CA LEU A 485 -10.46 10.76 -17.45
C LEU A 485 -11.33 9.51 -17.43
N GLU A 486 -12.32 9.44 -16.54
CA GLU A 486 -13.13 8.24 -16.30
C GLU A 486 -13.95 7.75 -17.50
N ASN A 487 -14.31 8.66 -18.40
CA ASN A 487 -15.13 8.32 -19.56
C ASN A 487 -14.36 7.70 -20.74
N THR A 488 -13.02 7.66 -20.68
CA THR A 488 -12.20 7.16 -21.78
C THR A 488 -11.39 5.94 -21.37
N HIS A 489 -11.56 4.84 -22.10
CA HIS A 489 -10.77 3.62 -21.99
C HIS A 489 -9.88 3.50 -23.21
N VAL A 490 -8.58 3.69 -23.01
CA VAL A 490 -7.61 3.54 -24.09
C VAL A 490 -7.32 2.05 -24.28
N LEU A 491 -7.53 1.54 -25.47
CA LEU A 491 -7.26 0.16 -25.86
C LEU A 491 -5.90 0.02 -26.52
N GLU A 492 -5.40 1.10 -27.13
CA GLU A 492 -4.10 1.12 -27.77
C GLU A 492 -3.17 2.13 -27.08
N PRO A 493 -2.24 1.68 -26.18
CA PRO A 493 -1.31 2.54 -25.46
C PRO A 493 -0.48 3.49 -26.34
N LYS A 494 -0.17 3.04 -27.57
CA LYS A 494 0.56 3.86 -28.55
C LYS A 494 -0.19 5.14 -28.93
N TRP A 495 -1.51 5.12 -28.95
CA TRP A 495 -2.32 6.30 -29.27
C TRP A 495 -2.03 7.46 -28.31
N VAL A 496 -2.05 7.21 -27.00
CA VAL A 496 -1.75 8.23 -25.97
C VAL A 496 -0.29 8.65 -26.02
N THR A 497 0.64 7.68 -26.08
CA THR A 497 2.07 8.00 -26.03
C THR A 497 2.52 8.79 -27.24
N LYS A 498 2.01 8.50 -28.43
CA LYS A 498 2.28 9.29 -29.64
C LYS A 498 1.70 10.70 -29.56
N ALA A 499 0.48 10.87 -29.01
CA ALA A 499 -0.08 12.20 -28.79
C ALA A 499 0.81 13.04 -27.89
N ILE A 500 1.21 12.52 -26.74
CA ILE A 500 2.07 13.22 -25.78
C ILE A 500 3.46 13.46 -26.38
N TYR A 501 4.02 12.49 -27.08
CA TYR A 501 5.29 12.65 -27.79
C TYR A 501 5.25 13.78 -28.83
N ASN A 502 4.19 13.84 -29.62
CA ASN A 502 4.00 14.92 -30.60
C ASN A 502 3.89 16.30 -29.93
N ILE A 503 3.17 16.38 -28.81
CA ILE A 503 3.03 17.64 -28.04
C ILE A 503 4.40 18.07 -27.49
N ILE A 504 5.14 17.16 -26.84
CA ILE A 504 6.44 17.48 -26.22
C ILE A 504 7.49 17.88 -27.25
N ASN A 505 7.47 17.29 -28.46
CA ASN A 505 8.44 17.56 -29.51
C ASN A 505 7.96 18.62 -30.52
N ALA A 506 6.77 19.23 -30.33
CA ALA A 506 6.28 20.24 -31.22
C ALA A 506 7.11 21.52 -31.15
N ARG A 507 7.57 22.04 -32.31
CA ARG A 507 8.33 23.30 -32.38
C ARG A 507 7.58 24.47 -31.75
N GLN A 508 6.26 24.53 -31.94
CA GLN A 508 5.40 25.54 -31.33
C GLN A 508 5.51 25.59 -29.81
N VAL A 509 5.73 24.45 -29.16
CA VAL A 509 5.85 24.32 -27.70
C VAL A 509 7.29 24.60 -27.24
N THR A 510 8.28 24.05 -27.97
CA THR A 510 9.71 24.25 -27.62
C THR A 510 10.14 25.69 -27.83
N ASP A 511 9.71 26.36 -28.91
CA ASP A 511 10.01 27.75 -29.20
C ASP A 511 9.37 28.71 -28.16
N LYS A 512 8.24 28.30 -27.54
CA LYS A 512 7.58 28.99 -26.42
C LYS A 512 8.06 28.54 -25.03
N GLN A 513 9.25 27.95 -24.94
CA GLN A 513 9.84 27.45 -23.67
C GLN A 513 8.90 26.58 -22.84
N GLY A 514 8.24 25.62 -23.48
CA GLY A 514 7.35 24.65 -22.85
C GLY A 514 5.90 25.11 -22.66
N ILE A 515 5.51 26.29 -23.15
CA ILE A 515 4.12 26.75 -23.11
C ILE A 515 3.35 26.12 -24.28
N LEU A 516 2.36 25.31 -23.95
CA LEU A 516 1.37 24.76 -24.88
C LEU A 516 0.07 25.56 -24.78
N GLU A 517 -0.36 26.12 -25.92
CA GLU A 517 -1.69 26.71 -26.07
C GLU A 517 -2.66 25.65 -26.60
N TYR A 518 -3.88 25.58 -26.08
CA TYR A 518 -4.87 24.59 -26.54
C TYR A 518 -5.26 24.78 -28.01
N SER A 519 -5.14 26.00 -28.55
CA SER A 519 -5.28 26.28 -29.96
C SER A 519 -4.23 25.60 -30.85
N ASP A 520 -3.03 25.31 -30.33
CA ASP A 520 -1.97 24.65 -31.08
C ASP A 520 -2.20 23.15 -31.23
N LEU A 521 -3.02 22.55 -30.36
CA LEU A 521 -3.25 21.07 -30.32
C LEU A 521 -3.77 20.54 -31.66
N GLU A 522 -4.64 21.27 -32.34
CA GLU A 522 -5.18 20.83 -33.63
C GLU A 522 -4.07 20.68 -34.69
N ALA A 523 -3.13 21.60 -34.73
CA ALA A 523 -2.00 21.54 -35.67
C ALA A 523 -0.95 20.48 -35.25
N ILE A 524 -0.74 20.31 -33.93
CA ILE A 524 0.26 19.37 -33.39
C ILE A 524 -0.20 17.91 -33.56
N LEU A 525 -1.51 17.65 -33.38
CA LEU A 525 -2.09 16.31 -33.37
C LEU A 525 -2.68 15.88 -34.73
N GLN A 526 -2.41 16.63 -35.80
CA GLN A 526 -2.76 16.18 -37.16
C GLN A 526 -1.99 14.90 -37.54
N PRO A 527 -2.61 13.98 -38.25
CA PRO A 527 -1.93 12.83 -38.81
C PRO A 527 -0.76 13.27 -39.71
N ASN A 528 0.39 12.58 -39.60
CA ASN A 528 1.58 12.84 -40.40
C ASN A 528 2.30 11.50 -40.70
N GLU A 529 3.43 11.52 -41.43
CA GLU A 529 4.19 10.31 -41.83
C GLU A 529 4.64 9.46 -40.62
N GLU A 530 4.85 10.06 -39.44
CA GLU A 530 5.26 9.36 -38.23
C GLU A 530 4.09 9.00 -37.31
N ASN A 531 2.92 9.60 -37.51
CA ASN A 531 1.72 9.41 -36.70
C ASN A 531 0.46 9.40 -37.57
N ASP A 532 -0.06 8.24 -37.81
CA ASP A 532 -1.28 7.95 -38.58
C ASP A 532 -2.56 7.97 -37.73
N TYR A 533 -2.43 8.16 -36.39
CA TYR A 533 -3.59 8.26 -35.51
C TYR A 533 -4.39 9.56 -35.73
N HIS A 534 -5.69 9.44 -35.66
CA HIS A 534 -6.61 10.56 -35.62
C HIS A 534 -6.96 10.89 -34.16
N TYR A 535 -6.83 12.19 -33.79
CA TYR A 535 -7.18 12.72 -32.48
C TYR A 535 -8.34 13.71 -32.64
N PRO A 536 -9.59 13.31 -32.34
CA PRO A 536 -10.71 14.22 -32.39
C PRO A 536 -10.65 15.27 -31.28
N ARG A 537 -11.23 16.45 -31.53
CA ARG A 537 -11.15 17.60 -30.61
C ARG A 537 -11.72 17.33 -29.22
N ASP A 538 -12.72 16.48 -29.11
CA ASP A 538 -13.32 16.06 -27.85
C ASP A 538 -12.35 15.24 -26.96
N GLN A 539 -11.28 14.66 -27.53
CA GLN A 539 -10.24 13.91 -26.80
C GLN A 539 -9.06 14.78 -26.33
N TYR A 540 -8.96 16.05 -26.76
CA TYR A 540 -7.88 16.94 -26.32
C TYR A 540 -7.90 17.16 -24.79
N PRO A 541 -9.06 17.40 -24.13
CA PRO A 541 -9.12 17.50 -22.68
C PRO A 541 -8.65 16.24 -21.96
N TYR A 542 -8.92 15.04 -22.50
CA TYR A 542 -8.42 13.78 -21.97
C TYR A 542 -6.89 13.70 -22.05
N ILE A 543 -6.29 13.96 -23.20
CA ILE A 543 -4.84 13.90 -23.42
C ILE A 543 -4.12 14.90 -22.47
N VAL A 544 -4.58 16.17 -22.43
CA VAL A 544 -4.01 17.17 -21.54
C VAL A 544 -4.32 16.86 -20.06
N GLY A 545 -5.50 16.33 -19.76
CA GLY A 545 -5.87 15.86 -18.43
C GLY A 545 -4.94 14.76 -17.94
N LEU A 546 -4.58 13.82 -18.82
CA LEU A 546 -3.61 12.77 -18.51
C LEU A 546 -2.22 13.36 -18.25
N MET A 547 -1.76 14.32 -19.08
CA MET A 547 -0.50 15.03 -18.84
C MET A 547 -0.50 15.75 -17.49
N LYS A 548 -1.63 16.36 -17.08
CA LYS A 548 -1.78 17.01 -15.77
C LYS A 548 -1.76 15.99 -14.62
N LYS A 549 -2.49 14.87 -14.74
CA LYS A 549 -2.52 13.81 -13.73
C LYS A 549 -1.13 13.30 -13.39
N PHE A 550 -0.30 13.10 -14.39
CA PHE A 550 1.07 12.61 -14.22
C PHE A 550 2.10 13.73 -14.10
N GLU A 551 1.61 14.96 -13.89
CA GLU A 551 2.43 16.13 -13.62
C GLU A 551 3.47 16.44 -14.71
N LEU A 552 3.19 16.05 -15.97
CA LEU A 552 3.95 16.43 -17.15
C LEU A 552 3.73 17.91 -17.52
N CYS A 553 2.59 18.46 -17.14
CA CYS A 553 2.26 19.85 -17.34
C CYS A 553 1.34 20.37 -16.23
N TYR A 554 1.26 21.69 -16.12
CA TYR A 554 0.31 22.36 -15.25
C TYR A 554 -0.40 23.52 -15.96
N ALA A 555 -1.60 23.88 -15.50
CA ALA A 555 -2.34 24.99 -16.06
C ALA A 555 -1.70 26.34 -15.67
N LEU A 556 -1.41 27.19 -16.66
CA LEU A 556 -1.09 28.60 -16.46
C LEU A 556 -2.37 29.44 -16.37
N ASP A 557 -3.35 29.09 -17.21
CA ASP A 557 -4.71 29.63 -17.23
C ASP A 557 -5.67 28.63 -17.89
N GLU A 558 -6.87 29.05 -18.26
CA GLU A 558 -7.87 28.19 -18.89
C GLU A 558 -7.48 27.68 -20.29
N GLN A 559 -6.53 28.34 -20.98
CA GLN A 559 -6.14 28.06 -22.37
C GLN A 559 -4.71 27.59 -22.55
N ARG A 560 -3.85 27.71 -21.52
CA ARG A 560 -2.42 27.41 -21.61
C ARG A 560 -1.95 26.49 -20.49
N VAL A 561 -1.03 25.60 -20.85
CA VAL A 561 -0.29 24.76 -19.88
C VAL A 561 1.20 24.91 -20.09
N LEU A 562 1.98 24.76 -19.02
CA LEU A 562 3.44 24.68 -19.04
C LEU A 562 3.89 23.23 -18.93
N ILE A 563 4.88 22.84 -19.74
CA ILE A 563 5.56 21.54 -19.69
C ILE A 563 6.97 21.78 -19.12
N PRO A 564 7.23 21.50 -17.83
CA PRO A 564 8.50 21.87 -17.17
C PRO A 564 9.75 21.24 -17.78
N ASP A 565 9.65 20.01 -18.32
CA ASP A 565 10.78 19.33 -18.97
C ASP A 565 11.30 20.04 -20.23
N LEU A 566 10.53 20.96 -20.80
CA LEU A 566 10.91 21.79 -21.94
C LEU A 566 11.44 23.18 -21.53
N LEU A 567 11.56 23.43 -20.23
CA LEU A 567 12.18 24.64 -19.71
C LEU A 567 13.68 24.69 -20.09
N PRO A 568 14.26 25.91 -20.19
CA PRO A 568 15.69 26.08 -20.40
C PRO A 568 16.51 25.29 -19.37
N VAL A 569 17.63 24.72 -19.81
CA VAL A 569 18.58 24.02 -18.92
C VAL A 569 19.40 25.05 -18.12
N GLU A 570 19.75 26.16 -18.77
CA GLU A 570 20.56 27.23 -18.19
C GLU A 570 19.75 28.06 -17.20
N GLU A 571 20.38 28.40 -16.08
CA GLU A 571 19.83 29.31 -15.08
C GLU A 571 19.75 30.73 -15.66
N PRO A 572 18.58 31.39 -15.62
CA PRO A 572 18.48 32.77 -16.06
C PRO A 572 19.22 33.72 -15.12
N GLU A 573 19.68 34.85 -15.64
CA GLU A 573 20.28 35.93 -14.81
C GLU A 573 19.22 36.59 -13.95
N PHE A 574 19.41 36.63 -12.64
CA PHE A 574 18.59 37.35 -11.68
C PHE A 574 19.40 37.80 -10.45
N SER A 575 18.98 38.88 -9.81
CA SER A 575 19.57 39.31 -8.54
C SER A 575 18.83 38.68 -7.38
N PHE A 576 19.56 38.09 -6.43
CA PHE A 576 19.02 37.51 -5.19
C PHE A 576 20.01 37.72 -4.06
N ASP A 577 19.57 38.39 -2.99
CA ASP A 577 20.39 38.60 -1.81
C ASP A 577 20.48 37.33 -0.97
N ARG A 578 21.66 36.73 -0.92
CA ARG A 578 21.92 35.50 -0.18
C ARG A 578 22.44 35.75 1.23
N GLU A 579 22.97 36.93 1.53
CA GLU A 579 23.56 37.21 2.83
C GLU A 579 22.51 37.26 3.96
N GLU A 580 21.32 37.77 3.64
CA GLU A 580 20.19 37.79 4.59
C GLU A 580 19.20 36.63 4.42
N ALA A 581 19.45 35.73 3.49
CA ALA A 581 18.53 34.65 3.18
C ALA A 581 18.56 33.53 4.27
N LEU A 582 17.38 33.05 4.63
CA LEU A 582 17.24 31.77 5.27
C LEU A 582 17.66 30.71 4.24
N GLN A 583 18.66 29.87 4.58
CA GLN A 583 19.16 28.84 3.69
C GLN A 583 18.94 27.45 4.28
N PHE A 584 18.48 26.54 3.44
CA PHE A 584 18.11 25.19 3.80
C PHE A 584 18.49 24.21 2.70
N ARG A 585 18.88 23.00 3.08
CA ARG A 585 19.28 21.95 2.14
C ARG A 585 18.56 20.65 2.47
N ILE A 586 18.14 19.94 1.46
CA ILE A 586 17.62 18.59 1.57
C ILE A 586 18.59 17.66 0.85
N ASP A 587 19.17 16.70 1.58
CA ASP A 587 20.04 15.68 1.05
C ASP A 587 19.22 14.41 0.81
N TYR A 588 19.29 13.85 -0.39
CA TYR A 588 18.55 12.65 -0.78
C TYR A 588 19.48 11.46 -0.93
N ASN A 589 19.03 10.28 -0.47
CA ASN A 589 19.68 9.04 -0.88
C ASN A 589 19.49 8.82 -2.40
N PHE A 590 18.42 9.37 -2.96
CA PHE A 590 18.05 9.38 -4.36
C PHE A 590 17.14 10.59 -4.62
N LEU A 591 17.49 11.46 -5.56
CA LEU A 591 16.65 12.57 -5.97
C LEU A 591 15.85 12.17 -7.22
N PRO A 592 14.53 11.89 -7.10
CA PRO A 592 13.72 11.61 -8.28
C PRO A 592 13.68 12.82 -9.21
N LYS A 593 13.93 12.63 -10.50
CA LYS A 593 13.91 13.70 -11.51
C LYS A 593 12.58 14.46 -11.56
N SER A 594 11.50 13.85 -11.10
CA SER A 594 10.17 14.48 -11.05
C SER A 594 9.97 15.44 -9.87
N VAL A 595 10.85 15.46 -8.88
CA VAL A 595 10.66 16.35 -7.68
C VAL A 595 10.66 17.82 -8.08
N MET A 596 11.64 18.27 -8.85
CA MET A 596 11.72 19.68 -9.25
C MET A 596 10.60 20.09 -10.21
N PRO A 597 10.28 19.33 -11.29
CA PRO A 597 9.10 19.58 -12.12
C PRO A 597 7.79 19.66 -11.32
N ARG A 598 7.56 18.69 -10.41
CA ARG A 598 6.37 18.68 -9.53
C ARG A 598 6.34 19.91 -8.61
N PHE A 599 7.49 20.31 -8.10
CA PHE A 599 7.59 21.51 -7.28
C PHE A 599 7.24 22.76 -8.08
N ILE A 600 7.80 22.92 -9.30
CA ILE A 600 7.46 24.03 -10.21
C ILE A 600 5.96 24.03 -10.52
N VAL A 601 5.38 22.84 -10.77
CA VAL A 601 3.94 22.69 -11.01
C VAL A 601 3.10 23.18 -9.82
N ASN A 602 3.46 22.77 -8.61
CA ASN A 602 2.70 23.13 -7.40
C ASN A 602 2.88 24.60 -6.99
N MET A 603 4.02 25.21 -7.33
CA MET A 603 4.35 26.61 -6.97
C MET A 603 4.12 27.60 -8.11
N HIS A 604 3.47 27.20 -9.22
CA HIS A 604 3.29 28.05 -10.39
C HIS A 604 2.63 29.42 -10.12
N PRO A 605 1.68 29.57 -9.17
CA PRO A 605 1.09 30.89 -8.88
C PRO A 605 2.10 31.91 -8.34
N ASP A 606 3.16 31.41 -7.69
CA ASP A 606 4.18 32.24 -7.03
C ASP A 606 5.42 32.46 -7.89
N ILE A 607 5.48 31.92 -9.11
CA ILE A 607 6.65 32.08 -9.97
C ILE A 607 6.83 33.56 -10.33
N GLN A 608 8.02 34.11 -10.04
CA GLN A 608 8.34 35.49 -10.35
C GLN A 608 8.58 35.70 -11.87
N GLY A 609 7.57 36.17 -12.58
CA GLY A 609 7.64 36.37 -14.03
C GLY A 609 7.95 35.09 -14.79
N GLU A 610 9.07 35.06 -15.53
CA GLU A 610 9.53 33.88 -16.27
C GLU A 610 10.79 33.24 -15.65
N LEU A 611 11.12 33.54 -14.39
CA LEU A 611 12.33 33.05 -13.72
C LEU A 611 12.18 31.61 -13.29
N ARG A 612 12.17 30.69 -14.26
CA ARG A 612 12.11 29.25 -14.10
C ARG A 612 13.01 28.56 -15.12
N TRP A 613 13.63 27.48 -14.71
CA TRP A 613 14.44 26.63 -15.55
C TRP A 613 14.34 25.17 -15.06
N ARG A 614 14.88 24.22 -15.80
CA ARG A 614 14.66 22.78 -15.56
C ARG A 614 14.98 22.34 -14.13
N THR A 615 16.04 22.91 -13.53
CA THR A 615 16.53 22.54 -12.19
C THR A 615 16.27 23.60 -11.14
N GLY A 616 15.44 24.63 -11.42
CA GLY A 616 15.17 25.65 -10.42
C GLY A 616 14.09 26.66 -10.77
N VAL A 617 13.73 27.45 -9.77
CA VAL A 617 12.68 28.45 -9.88
C VAL A 617 12.92 29.58 -8.89
N VAL A 618 12.55 30.80 -9.28
CA VAL A 618 12.46 31.98 -8.40
C VAL A 618 11.00 32.25 -8.11
N LEU A 619 10.66 32.34 -6.84
CA LEU A 619 9.32 32.53 -6.33
C LEU A 619 9.18 33.89 -5.66
N LYS A 620 7.99 34.49 -5.71
CA LYS A 620 7.63 35.73 -5.04
C LYS A 620 6.20 35.63 -4.52
N GLU A 621 6.02 35.79 -3.23
CA GLU A 621 4.71 35.87 -2.59
C GLU A 621 4.50 37.30 -2.05
N GLU A 622 3.55 38.03 -2.67
CA GLU A 622 3.36 39.46 -2.38
C GLU A 622 2.74 39.70 -1.00
N LYS A 623 1.85 38.82 -0.54
CA LYS A 623 1.20 38.98 0.79
C LYS A 623 2.17 38.75 1.94
N LEU A 624 3.17 37.92 1.74
CA LEU A 624 4.20 37.61 2.74
C LEU A 624 5.44 38.50 2.57
N GLU A 625 5.45 39.36 1.56
CA GLU A 625 6.61 40.18 1.19
C GLU A 625 7.89 39.30 1.18
N ALA A 626 7.79 38.12 0.60
CA ALA A 626 8.87 37.13 0.61
C ALA A 626 9.22 36.69 -0.81
N ARG A 627 10.49 36.35 -0.99
CA ARG A 627 11.06 35.87 -2.24
C ARG A 627 11.90 34.64 -1.97
N ALA A 628 11.83 33.64 -2.85
CA ALA A 628 12.58 32.40 -2.67
C ALA A 628 13.26 31.96 -3.96
N VAL A 629 14.38 31.24 -3.80
CA VAL A 629 15.03 30.47 -4.88
C VAL A 629 15.10 29.03 -4.42
N VAL A 630 14.60 28.13 -5.27
CA VAL A 630 14.67 26.68 -5.05
C VAL A 630 15.39 26.06 -6.23
N LYS A 631 16.44 25.26 -5.96
CA LYS A 631 17.27 24.63 -6.99
C LYS A 631 17.56 23.18 -6.63
N SER A 632 17.54 22.29 -7.62
CA SER A 632 18.06 20.93 -7.50
C SER A 632 19.47 20.81 -8.10
N ASP A 633 20.26 19.94 -7.47
CA ASP A 633 21.52 19.43 -8.01
C ASP A 633 21.39 17.91 -8.08
N ASP A 634 21.17 17.41 -9.29
CA ASP A 634 20.92 15.97 -9.53
C ASP A 634 22.15 15.12 -9.26
N ASP A 635 23.37 15.66 -9.55
CA ASP A 635 24.63 14.95 -9.33
C ASP A 635 24.96 14.87 -7.83
N ALA A 636 24.81 15.96 -7.11
CA ALA A 636 24.96 15.98 -5.65
C ALA A 636 23.76 15.34 -4.90
N ARG A 637 22.66 15.08 -5.58
CA ARG A 637 21.39 14.59 -5.00
C ARG A 637 20.88 15.53 -3.90
N GLN A 638 20.89 16.82 -4.17
CA GLN A 638 20.56 17.87 -3.21
C GLN A 638 19.51 18.82 -3.75
N LEU A 639 18.72 19.38 -2.86
CA LEU A 639 17.82 20.47 -3.15
C LEU A 639 18.14 21.65 -2.20
N PHE A 640 18.36 22.82 -2.77
CA PHE A 640 18.69 24.03 -2.05
C PHE A 640 17.48 24.98 -2.05
N ILE A 641 17.20 25.55 -0.89
CA ILE A 641 16.14 26.54 -0.68
C ILE A 641 16.78 27.77 -0.05
N ALA A 642 16.57 28.94 -0.64
CA ALA A 642 16.94 30.21 -0.06
C ALA A 642 15.73 31.14 -0.05
N VAL A 643 15.41 31.74 1.09
CA VAL A 643 14.22 32.61 1.24
C VAL A 643 14.62 33.92 1.89
N THR A 644 14.21 35.07 1.28
CA THR A 644 14.40 36.41 1.78
C THR A 644 13.05 37.12 2.01
N GLY A 645 13.05 38.22 2.72
CA GLY A 645 11.88 39.07 2.95
C GLY A 645 11.43 39.12 4.41
N SER A 646 10.42 39.90 4.68
CA SER A 646 9.94 40.19 6.05
C SER A 646 9.33 38.97 6.71
N GLN A 647 8.54 38.19 5.95
CA GLN A 647 7.92 36.93 6.43
C GLN A 647 8.57 35.68 5.80
N ARG A 648 9.91 35.67 5.67
CA ARG A 648 10.66 34.59 5.02
C ARG A 648 10.43 33.21 5.64
N ARG A 649 10.15 33.13 6.95
CA ARG A 649 9.89 31.86 7.64
C ARG A 649 8.54 31.24 7.28
N ASP A 650 7.51 32.07 7.19
CA ASP A 650 6.17 31.61 6.81
C ASP A 650 6.17 31.09 5.37
N TYR A 651 6.85 31.80 4.49
CA TYR A 651 6.99 31.36 3.10
C TYR A 651 7.84 30.11 2.95
N PHE A 652 8.93 30.00 3.73
CA PHE A 652 9.71 28.76 3.82
C PHE A 652 8.87 27.58 4.27
N ALA A 653 8.00 27.74 5.27
CA ALA A 653 7.12 26.68 5.75
C ALA A 653 6.13 26.20 4.68
N ILE A 654 5.62 27.11 3.83
CA ILE A 654 4.77 26.75 2.69
C ILE A 654 5.56 25.92 1.68
N ILE A 655 6.77 26.39 1.29
CA ILE A 655 7.66 25.67 0.38
C ILE A 655 7.97 24.27 0.89
N LEU A 656 8.36 24.15 2.17
CA LEU A 656 8.71 22.89 2.77
C LEU A 656 7.52 21.94 2.85
N LYS A 657 6.32 22.45 3.15
CA LYS A 657 5.08 21.66 3.15
C LYS A 657 4.79 21.06 1.78
N ILE A 658 4.94 21.83 0.71
CA ILE A 658 4.73 21.34 -0.66
C ILE A 658 5.77 20.30 -1.02
N LEU A 659 7.05 20.52 -0.71
CA LEU A 659 8.09 19.52 -0.91
C LEU A 659 7.81 18.23 -0.14
N ARG A 660 7.44 18.30 1.13
CA ARG A 660 7.08 17.14 1.94
C ARG A 660 5.88 16.37 1.37
N ASN A 661 4.88 17.08 0.83
CA ASN A 661 3.75 16.42 0.15
C ASN A 661 4.21 15.66 -1.11
N ILE A 662 5.15 16.25 -1.87
CA ILE A 662 5.75 15.57 -3.02
C ILE A 662 6.55 14.34 -2.54
N HIS A 663 7.37 14.48 -1.50
CA HIS A 663 8.18 13.39 -0.96
C HIS A 663 7.33 12.22 -0.45
N ASN A 664 6.21 12.50 0.21
CA ASN A 664 5.28 11.49 0.73
C ASN A 664 4.58 10.66 -0.37
N SER A 665 4.62 11.12 -1.63
CA SER A 665 4.12 10.33 -2.76
C SER A 665 5.06 9.19 -3.18
N PHE A 666 6.27 9.14 -2.63
CA PHE A 666 7.27 8.11 -2.87
C PHE A 666 7.39 7.19 -1.64
N GLU A 667 6.91 5.96 -1.72
CA GLU A 667 6.78 5.04 -0.56
C GLU A 667 8.09 4.78 0.22
N LYS A 668 9.26 4.85 -0.44
CA LYS A 668 10.56 4.51 0.19
C LYS A 668 11.65 5.58 0.01
N LEU A 669 11.25 6.84 -0.20
CA LEU A 669 12.19 7.94 -0.32
C LEU A 669 12.77 8.30 1.05
N THR A 670 14.10 8.20 1.19
CA THR A 670 14.80 8.64 2.39
C THR A 670 15.58 9.93 2.10
N LEU A 671 15.42 10.91 2.97
CA LEU A 671 16.05 12.21 2.85
C LEU A 671 16.45 12.76 4.22
N VAL A 672 17.36 13.72 4.23
CA VAL A 672 17.80 14.43 5.45
C VAL A 672 17.59 15.93 5.22
N GLU A 673 16.74 16.54 6.04
CA GLU A 673 16.51 17.98 6.05
C GLU A 673 17.59 18.68 6.87
N ARG A 674 18.30 19.66 6.27
CA ARG A 674 19.45 20.31 6.90
C ARG A 674 19.32 21.82 6.95
N VAL A 675 19.52 22.38 8.13
CA VAL A 675 19.64 23.82 8.36
C VAL A 675 21.06 24.26 8.03
N CYS A 676 21.22 25.20 7.12
CA CYS A 676 22.53 25.81 6.81
C CYS A 676 22.91 26.83 7.90
N LEU A 677 24.21 26.90 8.24
CA LEU A 677 24.67 27.89 9.22
C LEU A 677 24.67 29.30 8.63
N PRO A 678 24.22 30.33 9.37
CA PRO A 678 24.10 31.70 8.86
C PRO A 678 25.44 32.30 8.39
N ASP A 679 26.54 31.98 9.05
CA ASP A 679 27.89 32.50 8.75
C ASP A 679 28.71 31.57 7.86
N ASN A 680 28.28 30.33 7.66
CA ASN A 680 28.92 29.38 6.73
C ASN A 680 27.88 28.37 6.17
N PRO A 681 27.15 28.70 5.11
CA PRO A 681 26.10 27.85 4.54
C PRO A 681 26.57 26.49 4.02
N ALA A 682 27.86 26.29 3.82
CA ALA A 682 28.43 25.01 3.43
C ALA A 682 28.37 23.97 4.58
N VAL A 683 28.37 24.45 5.83
CA VAL A 683 28.21 23.62 7.04
C VAL A 683 26.73 23.59 7.40
N THR A 684 26.21 22.38 7.65
CA THR A 684 24.80 22.15 7.90
C THR A 684 24.57 21.31 9.14
N VAL A 685 23.41 21.45 9.75
CA VAL A 685 22.95 20.63 10.89
C VAL A 685 21.66 19.94 10.52
N ASP A 686 21.54 18.68 10.86
CA ASP A 686 20.33 17.90 10.67
C ASP A 686 19.18 18.49 11.50
N LEU A 687 18.04 18.70 10.88
CA LEU A 687 16.87 19.33 11.51
C LEU A 687 16.30 18.46 12.63
N ASP A 688 16.20 17.14 12.43
CA ASP A 688 15.72 16.21 13.46
C ASP A 688 16.66 16.14 14.65
N HIS A 689 17.98 16.26 14.39
CA HIS A 689 18.96 16.36 15.48
C HIS A 689 18.76 17.63 16.32
N LEU A 690 18.49 18.78 15.69
CA LEU A 690 18.18 20.01 16.41
C LEU A 690 16.91 19.90 17.26
N TYR A 691 15.85 19.27 16.74
CA TYR A 691 14.63 19.01 17.52
C TYR A 691 14.87 18.05 18.71
N ASN A 692 15.74 17.05 18.54
CA ASN A 692 16.08 16.14 19.64
C ASN A 692 16.88 16.86 20.71
N LEU A 693 17.84 17.73 20.35
CA LEU A 693 18.58 18.56 21.31
C LEU A 693 17.66 19.49 22.09
N GLU A 694 16.70 20.13 21.42
CA GLU A 694 15.71 20.99 22.08
C GLU A 694 14.84 20.20 23.09
N LYS A 695 14.38 19.00 22.71
CA LYS A 695 13.63 18.09 23.63
C LYS A 695 14.44 17.67 24.85
N MET A 696 15.78 17.52 24.71
CA MET A 696 16.69 17.20 25.80
C MET A 696 17.04 18.40 26.68
N GLY A 697 16.61 19.62 26.28
CA GLY A 697 16.93 20.87 26.99
C GLY A 697 18.33 21.42 26.69
N GLU A 698 19.01 20.89 25.68
CA GLU A 698 20.29 21.37 25.23
C GLU A 698 20.15 22.74 24.55
N THR A 699 20.94 23.71 24.93
CA THR A 699 20.84 25.09 24.43
C THR A 699 21.79 25.39 23.26
N THR A 700 22.84 24.58 23.09
CA THR A 700 23.89 24.83 22.11
C THR A 700 24.32 23.56 21.38
N VAL A 701 24.75 23.70 20.13
CA VAL A 701 25.32 22.62 19.31
C VAL A 701 26.63 23.09 18.67
N ILE A 702 27.57 22.17 18.49
CA ILE A 702 28.76 22.36 17.65
C ILE A 702 28.56 21.47 16.42
N PRO A 703 28.23 22.06 15.26
CA PRO A 703 28.06 21.28 14.04
C PRO A 703 29.36 20.64 13.58
N GLU A 704 29.26 19.46 12.96
CA GLU A 704 30.40 18.84 12.30
C GLU A 704 30.95 19.75 11.19
N GLY A 705 32.26 20.02 11.22
CA GLY A 705 32.90 20.97 10.32
C GLY A 705 32.93 22.43 10.84
N SER A 706 32.40 22.73 12.02
CA SER A 706 32.52 24.02 12.68
C SER A 706 33.27 23.90 14.04
N GLN A 707 34.01 24.94 14.41
CA GLN A 707 34.60 25.06 15.72
C GLN A 707 33.79 26.00 16.65
N LYS A 708 32.72 26.62 16.15
CA LYS A 708 31.88 27.54 16.90
C LYS A 708 30.69 26.84 17.51
N LYS A 709 30.22 27.35 18.64
CA LYS A 709 28.94 26.97 19.26
C LYS A 709 27.81 27.82 18.68
N TYR A 710 26.71 27.19 18.33
CA TYR A 710 25.49 27.85 17.86
C TYR A 710 24.34 27.55 18.82
N SER A 711 23.45 28.51 18.96
CA SER A 711 22.23 28.33 19.74
C SER A 711 21.25 27.41 18.98
N VAL A 712 20.82 26.31 19.62
CA VAL A 712 19.82 25.39 19.06
C VAL A 712 18.52 26.15 18.75
N ARG A 713 18.11 27.03 19.65
CA ARG A 713 16.90 27.83 19.49
C ARG A 713 17.01 28.85 18.35
N GLU A 714 18.18 29.48 18.14
CA GLU A 714 18.38 30.39 17.01
C GLU A 714 18.36 29.64 15.69
N LEU A 715 19.02 28.47 15.58
CA LEU A 715 19.00 27.65 14.38
C LEU A 715 17.60 27.15 14.06
N LEU A 716 16.87 26.59 15.03
CA LEU A 716 15.46 26.23 14.85
C LEU A 716 14.59 27.45 14.56
N GLY A 717 14.85 28.56 15.21
CA GLY A 717 14.17 29.83 14.95
C GLY A 717 14.37 30.37 13.54
N THR A 718 15.36 29.91 12.76
CA THR A 718 15.47 30.24 11.34
C THR A 718 14.45 29.50 10.48
N VAL A 719 13.99 28.29 10.90
CA VAL A 719 13.17 27.35 10.10
C VAL A 719 11.84 26.97 10.77
N ASP A 720 11.69 27.12 12.08
CA ASP A 720 10.49 26.69 12.82
C ASP A 720 9.75 27.84 13.50
N ILE A 721 8.42 27.84 13.36
CA ILE A 721 7.50 28.88 13.88
C ILE A 721 6.70 28.33 15.07
N LYS A 722 6.99 27.11 15.56
CA LYS A 722 6.14 26.39 16.53
C LYS A 722 5.75 27.16 17.79
N GLN A 723 6.60 28.07 18.29
CA GLN A 723 6.30 28.76 19.56
C GLN A 723 5.31 29.93 19.46
N ARG A 724 5.15 30.56 18.27
CA ARG A 724 4.15 31.62 18.07
C ARG A 724 2.84 31.11 17.48
N ARG A 725 2.87 30.02 16.73
CA ARG A 725 1.71 29.44 16.06
C ARG A 725 0.84 28.56 16.92
N GLU A 726 1.37 27.89 17.93
CA GLU A 726 0.49 27.14 18.85
C GLU A 726 -0.43 28.08 19.61
N GLU A 727 0.02 29.27 19.98
CA GLU A 727 -0.82 30.28 20.62
C GLU A 727 -1.71 31.06 19.60
N GLU A 728 -1.16 31.53 18.47
CA GLU A 728 -1.91 32.25 17.46
C GLU A 728 -2.81 31.33 16.61
N MET A 729 -2.41 30.08 16.34
CA MET A 729 -3.24 29.09 15.66
C MET A 729 -4.33 28.54 16.61
N TYR A 730 -4.04 28.40 17.89
CA TYR A 730 -5.04 28.05 18.90
C TYR A 730 -6.08 29.15 19.04
N GLU A 731 -5.68 30.42 19.07
CA GLU A 731 -6.60 31.57 19.08
C GLU A 731 -7.31 31.77 17.73
N CYS A 732 -6.64 31.60 16.59
CA CYS A 732 -7.25 31.68 15.26
C CYS A 732 -8.20 30.50 14.97
N VAL A 733 -7.85 29.27 15.39
CA VAL A 733 -8.74 28.08 15.32
C VAL A 733 -9.91 28.26 16.31
N LYS A 734 -9.69 28.90 17.45
CA LYS A 734 -10.74 29.22 18.41
C LYS A 734 -11.69 30.32 17.90
N GLU A 735 -11.15 31.35 17.21
CA GLU A 735 -11.95 32.35 16.51
C GLU A 735 -12.69 31.81 15.28
N ILE A 736 -12.03 30.95 14.48
CA ILE A 736 -12.66 30.26 13.35
C ILE A 736 -13.71 29.27 13.85
N HIS A 737 -13.44 28.54 14.95
CA HIS A 737 -14.43 27.65 15.59
C HIS A 737 -15.62 28.46 16.13
N ALA A 738 -15.37 29.60 16.77
CA ALA A 738 -16.43 30.45 17.27
C ALA A 738 -17.27 31.08 16.13
N LYS A 739 -16.61 31.56 15.06
CA LYS A 739 -17.30 32.12 13.88
C LYS A 739 -17.98 31.05 13.03
N THR A 740 -17.39 29.84 12.93
CA THR A 740 -17.97 28.72 12.16
C THR A 740 -19.11 28.06 12.92
N GLN A 741 -19.05 27.99 14.26
CA GLN A 741 -20.18 27.56 15.07
C GLN A 741 -21.35 28.57 15.00
N GLN A 742 -21.09 29.86 15.07
CA GLN A 742 -22.15 30.86 14.96
C GLN A 742 -22.81 30.93 13.57
N ASN A 743 -22.03 30.91 12.49
CA ASN A 743 -22.57 31.01 11.13
C ASN A 743 -23.12 29.69 10.59
N HIS A 744 -22.57 28.53 10.99
CA HIS A 744 -23.09 27.22 10.55
C HIS A 744 -24.26 26.73 11.37
N GLU A 745 -24.34 27.05 12.66
CA GLU A 745 -25.53 26.71 13.47
C GLU A 745 -26.73 27.55 13.01
N GLU A 746 -26.59 28.82 12.68
CA GLU A 746 -27.67 29.63 12.13
C GLU A 746 -28.07 29.22 10.71
N GLU A 747 -27.13 28.91 9.83
CA GLU A 747 -27.40 28.48 8.44
C GLU A 747 -27.99 27.08 8.39
N ILE A 748 -27.51 26.15 9.24
CA ILE A 748 -28.06 24.80 9.38
C ILE A 748 -29.44 24.85 10.08
N TYR A 749 -29.59 25.72 11.07
CA TYR A 749 -30.88 25.92 11.78
C TYR A 749 -31.96 26.48 10.85
N GLU A 750 -31.65 27.48 10.02
CA GLU A 750 -32.60 28.02 9.03
C GLU A 750 -32.90 27.03 7.89
N ARG A 751 -31.91 26.26 7.40
CA ARG A 751 -32.16 25.19 6.42
C ARG A 751 -32.94 24.01 6.99
N VAL A 752 -32.68 23.60 8.23
CA VAL A 752 -33.47 22.55 8.90
C VAL A 752 -34.89 23.01 9.13
N LYS A 753 -35.11 24.28 9.44
CA LYS A 753 -36.43 24.91 9.58
C LYS A 753 -37.18 24.99 8.23
N GLU A 754 -36.47 25.27 7.11
CA GLU A 754 -37.04 25.22 5.78
C GLU A 754 -37.41 23.80 5.33
N ILE A 755 -36.58 22.80 5.66
CA ILE A 755 -36.84 21.37 5.41
C ILE A 755 -38.03 20.89 6.28
N HIS A 756 -38.09 21.32 7.54
CA HIS A 756 -39.22 20.98 8.45
C HIS A 756 -40.53 21.60 8.01
N ALA A 757 -40.51 22.83 7.47
CA ALA A 757 -41.69 23.49 6.90
C ALA A 757 -42.19 22.81 5.61
N LYS A 758 -41.29 22.14 4.84
CA LYS A 758 -41.60 21.41 3.60
C LYS A 758 -42.01 19.95 3.81
N THR A 759 -41.85 19.38 5.02
CA THR A 759 -42.07 17.95 5.31
C THR A 759 -43.19 17.66 6.28
N GLN A 760 -44.15 18.58 6.53
CA GLN A 760 -45.30 18.36 7.43
C GLN A 760 -46.32 17.34 6.95
N GLU A 761 -46.08 16.56 5.89
CA GLU A 761 -47.06 15.57 5.38
C GLU A 761 -46.63 14.09 5.38
N THR A 762 -45.46 13.71 5.97
CA THR A 762 -45.10 12.26 6.08
C THR A 762 -44.35 11.91 7.36
N PRO A 763 -44.63 10.76 8.02
CA PRO A 763 -43.99 10.40 9.30
C PRO A 763 -42.54 9.95 9.11
N LEU A 764 -41.64 10.57 9.84
CA LEU A 764 -40.16 10.46 9.80
C LEU A 764 -39.58 9.20 10.50
N GLU A 765 -40.30 8.09 10.60
CA GLU A 765 -39.81 6.88 11.29
C GLU A 765 -39.18 5.81 10.36
N LYS A 766 -39.08 6.04 9.04
CA LYS A 766 -38.56 5.03 8.09
C LYS A 766 -37.38 5.46 7.25
N THR A 767 -36.70 6.57 7.51
CA THR A 767 -35.59 7.08 6.70
C THR A 767 -34.27 7.29 7.44
N SER A 768 -34.01 6.58 8.55
CA SER A 768 -32.73 6.71 9.28
C SER A 768 -31.54 5.96 8.61
N ASP A 769 -31.80 5.15 7.60
CA ASP A 769 -30.77 4.25 7.03
C ASP A 769 -30.28 4.62 5.62
N SER A 770 -30.68 5.76 5.06
CA SER A 770 -30.33 6.09 3.66
C SER A 770 -29.63 7.44 3.38
N PHE A 771 -29.06 8.10 4.40
CA PHE A 771 -28.20 9.25 4.18
C PHE A 771 -26.79 9.02 4.72
N LEU A 772 -26.02 8.17 4.04
CA LEU A 772 -24.55 8.17 4.08
C LEU A 772 -24.04 9.24 3.11
N LEU A 773 -23.91 10.47 3.59
CA LEU A 773 -23.07 11.46 2.92
C LEU A 773 -21.61 11.12 3.19
N GLN A 774 -20.89 10.76 2.14
CA GLN A 774 -19.45 10.47 2.19
C GLN A 774 -18.67 11.65 2.78
N PRO A 775 -17.77 11.43 3.74
CA PRO A 775 -16.90 12.46 4.27
C PRO A 775 -15.66 12.52 3.39
N ASN A 776 -15.49 13.50 2.54
CA ASN A 776 -14.19 13.91 2.02
C ASN A 776 -14.33 15.11 1.06
N ILE A 777 -14.57 16.32 1.60
CA ILE A 777 -14.29 17.58 0.89
C ILE A 777 -13.39 18.54 1.69
N PHE A 778 -13.29 18.40 3.01
CA PHE A 778 -12.39 19.26 3.82
C PHE A 778 -11.83 18.50 5.02
N GLY A 779 -10.91 17.60 4.87
CA GLY A 779 -9.89 17.10 5.84
C GLY A 779 -10.10 17.22 7.35
N VAL A 780 -11.35 17.34 7.87
CA VAL A 780 -11.67 17.43 9.30
C VAL A 780 -12.87 16.53 9.55
N GLY A 781 -12.64 15.40 10.23
CA GLY A 781 -13.68 14.45 10.58
C GLY A 781 -14.68 15.03 11.60
N PHE A 782 -15.80 15.52 11.15
CA PHE A 782 -16.93 15.85 12.00
C PHE A 782 -17.89 14.66 12.10
N ASN A 783 -18.08 14.17 13.31
CA ASN A 783 -19.05 13.11 13.59
C ASN A 783 -20.46 13.69 13.73
N LEU A 784 -21.14 13.86 12.58
CA LEU A 784 -22.52 14.37 12.49
C LEU A 784 -23.54 13.55 13.31
N ASN A 785 -23.26 12.27 13.59
CA ASN A 785 -24.12 11.43 14.44
C ASN A 785 -24.19 11.91 15.90
N ASN A 786 -23.13 12.55 16.41
CA ASN A 786 -23.17 13.12 17.77
C ASN A 786 -23.93 14.45 17.84
N LEU A 787 -23.92 15.21 16.75
CA LEU A 787 -24.74 16.46 16.64
C LEU A 787 -26.24 16.12 16.54
N PHE A 788 -26.60 15.12 15.74
CA PHE A 788 -28.00 14.65 15.63
C PHE A 788 -28.53 14.05 16.93
N LYS A 789 -27.71 13.28 17.65
CA LYS A 789 -28.12 12.75 18.98
C LYS A 789 -28.29 13.86 20.04
N ARG A 790 -27.51 14.94 19.98
CA ARG A 790 -27.70 16.12 20.88
C ARG A 790 -28.92 16.90 20.51
N LEU A 791 -29.23 17.10 19.23
CA LEU A 791 -30.47 17.77 18.79
C LEU A 791 -31.73 16.99 19.12
N LEU A 792 -31.74 15.67 19.03
CA LEU A 792 -32.85 14.80 19.41
C LEU A 792 -33.07 14.79 20.94
N ASN A 793 -32.00 14.91 21.74
CA ASN A 793 -32.12 15.00 23.20
C ASN A 793 -32.57 16.38 23.70
N PHE A 794 -32.24 17.46 22.98
CA PHE A 794 -32.71 18.82 23.27
C PHE A 794 -34.27 18.91 23.08
N ASN A 795 -34.78 18.30 22.00
CA ASN A 795 -36.22 18.29 21.72
C ASN A 795 -37.06 17.43 22.71
N LYS A 796 -36.40 16.47 23.42
CA LYS A 796 -37.06 15.70 24.50
C LYS A 796 -37.15 16.46 25.83
N GLN A 797 -36.25 17.42 26.09
CA GLN A 797 -36.29 18.22 27.31
C GLN A 797 -37.29 19.39 27.22
N ASP A 798 -37.58 19.91 26.03
CA ASP A 798 -38.51 21.02 25.84
C ASP A 798 -39.97 20.54 25.85
N LYS A 799 -40.25 19.27 25.54
CA LYS A 799 -41.61 18.66 25.69
C LYS A 799 -41.95 18.28 27.12
N SER A 800 -40.99 18.24 28.04
CA SER A 800 -41.23 17.95 29.46
C SER A 800 -41.43 19.21 30.31
N LYS A 801 -41.36 20.41 29.69
CA LYS A 801 -41.60 21.70 30.37
C LYS A 801 -42.88 22.42 29.92
N LYS A 802 -43.70 21.80 29.07
CA LYS A 802 -45.02 22.28 28.63
C LYS A 802 -46.12 21.22 28.79
N GLY A 803 -46.10 20.51 29.90
CA GLY A 803 -47.19 19.65 30.34
C GLY A 803 -47.49 19.88 31.78
#